data_878d2c997f9441460a72973705594dbd
#
_entry.id   878d2c997f9441460a72973705594dbd
#
_cell.length_a   1.000
_cell.length_b   1.000
_cell.length_c   1.000
_cell.angle_alpha   90.00
_cell.angle_beta   90.00
_cell.angle_gamma   90.00
#
_symmetry.space_group_name_H-M   'P 1'
#
loop_
_entity.id
_entity.type
_entity.pdbx_description
1 polymer ?
#
loop_
_entity_poly.entity_id
_entity_poly.type
_entity_poly.pdbx_seq_one_letter_code
_entity_poly.pdbx_strand_id
1 'polypeptide(L)'
;ANSAVCYCLGVTEVDPQRGGLLFERFISSERREPPDIDVDFEHERREEVIQYIYGKYGRERAGIAATVISYRGRSAIREVGKAFGLSEDTIGALSSSIWGGGAGSVSKDAVTRTGLDPQSRRMRQILTLAQEINGFPRHLSQHVGGFVMTRSRLDEVMPIGNAAMDDRTFVEWDKDDLDALGILKIDVLGLGMLSCLRKALDLVDEHYGERYTLATIPPEDPAVYHMLCRADSLGVFQVESRAQMTMLPRLAPRSFYDLVIEVAIVRPGPIQGDMVHPYLRRRRGQEPISYPSKKLEAVLSKTLGVPLFQEQAMKIAIVAAGFTPSEADRLRRAMATFKRVGTIGTFQRKMIDGMLANGYEREFAERCFQQIEGFGEYGFPESHAASFALLVYASAWLKCRYPDAFAAALLNAQPMGFYAPAQIVRDAREHGVEVRPPDINHSCWDSTLEPGPRAAERLHELHREMRDDIHTMHAVRLGLREIKGLSEEDSKLIVERRMRSSSSDESKISIAYDSMRDVWLRTGFSLRVLERLADADAFGSLGCLTRREALWAAKALGRVGDRDDDLPLFTSRGGAPARIVSQEPEVRLPPMPIGEEVINDYRFLHLSLRAHPAQFLRPDLDARGIKQNDALRRTPSGMRARISGLVTCRQRPGSANGVVFMTIEDETAVANVIVWPKVFERLRPIVLSARYVAVIGVVQEESGVIHVVADQLEDLTHFLARLAEHGADIDGLARSDEVRRPIEEQREARIAGGRHNRLVQLMREMPELAGDLGVSARGSAHAPARRARIN
;
A
#
# COMPACT_ATOMS: atom_id res chain seq x y z
N ALA A 1 11.31 -19.61 -7.49
CA ALA A 1 10.99 -19.09 -8.80
C ALA A 1 11.84 -19.71 -9.94
N ASN A 2 13.12 -20.03 -9.69
CA ASN A 2 14.08 -20.46 -10.72
C ASN A 2 14.15 -21.99 -10.90
N SER A 3 13.05 -22.68 -10.71
CA SER A 3 12.98 -24.13 -10.80
C SER A 3 12.17 -24.56 -12.03
N ALA A 4 12.78 -25.32 -12.93
CA ALA A 4 12.07 -25.94 -14.05
C ALA A 4 10.90 -26.82 -13.56
N VAL A 5 11.04 -27.46 -12.40
CA VAL A 5 9.96 -28.24 -11.78
C VAL A 5 8.79 -27.31 -11.35
N CYS A 6 9.09 -26.18 -10.71
CA CYS A 6 8.04 -25.21 -10.34
C CYS A 6 7.34 -24.62 -11.58
N TYR A 7 8.09 -24.38 -12.66
CA TYR A 7 7.51 -23.92 -13.93
C TYR A 7 6.60 -24.99 -14.55
N CYS A 8 7.06 -26.22 -14.63
CA CYS A 8 6.26 -27.34 -15.14
C CYS A 8 5.01 -27.65 -14.29
N LEU A 9 5.05 -27.35 -12.99
CA LEU A 9 3.92 -27.52 -12.07
C LEU A 9 3.00 -26.28 -12.02
N GLY A 10 3.27 -25.23 -12.79
CA GLY A 10 2.49 -23.99 -12.77
C GLY A 10 2.62 -23.18 -11.46
N VAL A 11 3.67 -23.40 -10.67
CA VAL A 11 3.96 -22.64 -9.45
C VAL A 11 4.60 -21.29 -9.78
N THR A 12 5.24 -21.18 -10.94
CA THR A 12 5.81 -19.92 -11.45
C THR A 12 5.59 -19.84 -12.95
N GLU A 13 5.30 -18.64 -13.43
CA GLU A 13 5.15 -18.32 -14.86
C GLU A 13 6.49 -17.91 -15.51
N VAL A 14 7.56 -17.79 -14.72
CA VAL A 14 8.89 -17.44 -15.24
C VAL A 14 9.52 -18.66 -15.93
N ASP A 15 9.62 -18.59 -17.25
CA ASP A 15 10.34 -19.59 -18.03
C ASP A 15 11.85 -19.46 -17.78
N PRO A 16 12.45 -20.45 -17.13
CA PRO A 16 13.86 -20.36 -16.79
C PRO A 16 14.79 -20.41 -18.00
N GLN A 17 14.39 -21.03 -19.10
CA GLN A 17 15.18 -21.12 -20.32
C GLN A 17 15.17 -19.77 -21.06
N ARG A 18 14.02 -19.13 -21.23
CA ARG A 18 13.89 -17.82 -21.86
C ARG A 18 14.61 -16.72 -21.07
N GLY A 19 14.52 -16.75 -19.75
CA GLY A 19 15.17 -15.79 -18.87
C GLY A 19 16.70 -15.89 -18.88
N GLY A 20 17.25 -17.05 -19.31
CA GLY A 20 18.68 -17.33 -19.21
C GLY A 20 19.23 -17.11 -17.81
N LEU A 21 18.39 -17.33 -16.80
CA LEU A 21 18.70 -17.13 -15.39
C LEU A 21 19.76 -18.11 -14.91
N LEU A 22 20.50 -17.75 -13.89
CA LEU A 22 21.51 -18.61 -13.31
C LEU A 22 20.86 -19.78 -12.55
N PHE A 23 20.92 -20.98 -13.11
CA PHE A 23 20.24 -22.18 -12.63
C PHE A 23 20.94 -22.96 -11.54
N GLU A 24 22.16 -22.60 -11.16
CA GLU A 24 22.92 -23.39 -10.22
C GLU A 24 22.24 -23.49 -8.86
N ARG A 25 21.87 -24.69 -8.50
CA ARG A 25 21.35 -25.03 -7.19
C ARG A 25 22.52 -25.03 -6.21
N PHE A 26 22.56 -24.08 -5.34
CA PHE A 26 23.47 -24.03 -4.20
C PHE A 26 22.92 -24.82 -3.00
N ILE A 27 22.21 -25.92 -3.26
CA ILE A 27 21.77 -26.85 -2.22
C ILE A 27 22.86 -27.90 -2.09
N SER A 28 23.64 -27.81 -1.02
CA SER A 28 24.57 -28.86 -0.68
C SER A 28 23.91 -29.94 0.18
N SER A 29 24.37 -31.20 0.05
CA SER A 29 23.96 -32.30 0.94
C SER A 29 24.34 -32.04 2.41
N GLU A 30 25.21 -31.08 2.67
CA GLU A 30 25.64 -30.65 4.02
C GLU A 30 24.66 -29.67 4.67
N ARG A 31 23.62 -29.20 3.95
CA ARG A 31 22.62 -28.30 4.49
C ARG A 31 21.72 -29.08 5.45
N ARG A 32 21.84 -28.77 6.75
CA ARG A 32 21.03 -29.35 7.83
C ARG A 32 19.81 -28.52 8.22
N GLU A 33 19.64 -27.37 7.58
CA GLU A 33 18.54 -26.44 7.84
C GLU A 33 17.40 -26.65 6.84
N PRO A 34 16.13 -26.52 7.25
CA PRO A 34 15.01 -26.56 6.33
C PRO A 34 15.09 -25.41 5.32
N PRO A 35 14.52 -25.57 4.11
CA PRO A 35 14.45 -24.47 3.16
C PRO A 35 13.51 -23.37 3.67
N ASP A 36 13.85 -22.10 3.41
CA ASP A 36 12.93 -20.97 3.58
C ASP A 36 12.07 -20.86 2.31
N ILE A 37 10.77 -21.03 2.45
CA ILE A 37 9.82 -21.09 1.32
C ILE A 37 8.79 -19.99 1.50
N ASP A 38 8.83 -19.01 0.60
CA ASP A 38 7.84 -17.94 0.53
C ASP A 38 6.95 -18.16 -0.70
N VAL A 39 5.63 -18.13 -0.52
CA VAL A 39 4.66 -18.25 -1.61
C VAL A 39 3.70 -17.09 -1.54
N ASP A 40 3.65 -16.30 -2.60
CA ASP A 40 2.72 -15.18 -2.74
C ASP A 40 1.42 -15.66 -3.39
N PHE A 41 0.31 -15.41 -2.70
CA PHE A 41 -1.05 -15.66 -3.19
C PHE A 41 -1.80 -14.36 -3.41
N GLU A 42 -2.88 -14.41 -4.15
CA GLU A 42 -3.83 -13.30 -4.19
C GLU A 42 -4.29 -12.94 -2.77
N HIS A 43 -4.14 -11.67 -2.41
CA HIS A 43 -4.46 -11.22 -1.05
C HIS A 43 -5.87 -11.60 -0.60
N GLU A 44 -6.85 -11.44 -1.48
CA GLU A 44 -8.26 -11.72 -1.18
C GLU A 44 -8.54 -13.23 -1.00
N ARG A 45 -7.79 -14.08 -1.69
CA ARG A 45 -7.96 -15.54 -1.69
C ARG A 45 -7.00 -16.29 -0.78
N ARG A 46 -6.12 -15.59 -0.12
CA ARG A 46 -5.15 -16.18 0.80
C ARG A 46 -5.79 -17.00 1.92
N GLU A 47 -6.98 -16.58 2.40
CA GLU A 47 -7.72 -17.31 3.44
C GLU A 47 -8.16 -18.69 2.98
N GLU A 48 -8.50 -18.86 1.71
CA GLU A 48 -8.85 -20.16 1.12
C GLU A 48 -7.67 -21.15 1.26
N VAL A 49 -6.44 -20.68 1.02
CA VAL A 49 -5.22 -21.49 1.17
C VAL A 49 -4.97 -21.85 2.63
N ILE A 50 -5.17 -20.90 3.55
CA ILE A 50 -5.02 -21.13 5.00
C ILE A 50 -6.01 -22.20 5.47
N GLN A 51 -7.26 -22.10 5.08
CA GLN A 51 -8.28 -23.07 5.46
C GLN A 51 -8.08 -24.44 4.77
N TYR A 52 -7.55 -24.46 3.54
CA TYR A 52 -7.12 -25.70 2.89
C TYR A 52 -6.02 -26.41 3.68
N ILE A 53 -5.03 -25.67 4.19
CA ILE A 53 -3.96 -26.25 5.01
C ILE A 53 -4.54 -26.88 6.29
N TYR A 54 -5.41 -26.18 7.00
CA TYR A 54 -6.06 -26.70 8.18
C TYR A 54 -6.97 -27.91 7.89
N GLY A 55 -7.72 -27.87 6.77
CA GLY A 55 -8.56 -28.99 6.35
C GLY A 55 -7.77 -30.24 6.01
N LYS A 56 -6.57 -30.07 5.40
CA LYS A 56 -5.74 -31.18 4.97
C LYS A 56 -4.88 -31.79 6.09
N TYR A 57 -4.31 -30.97 6.97
CA TYR A 57 -3.33 -31.41 7.98
C TYR A 57 -3.90 -31.46 9.39
N GLY A 58 -5.02 -30.79 9.65
CA GLY A 58 -5.59 -30.62 11.00
C GLY A 58 -4.91 -29.49 11.78
N ARG A 59 -5.66 -28.95 12.75
CA ARG A 59 -5.16 -27.84 13.60
C ARG A 59 -4.14 -28.31 14.64
N GLU A 60 -4.08 -29.60 14.87
CA GLU A 60 -3.08 -30.22 15.73
C GLU A 60 -1.73 -30.41 15.04
N ARG A 61 -1.64 -30.27 13.70
CA ARG A 61 -0.41 -30.43 12.92
C ARG A 61 -0.04 -29.22 12.09
N ALA A 62 -0.90 -28.20 12.07
CA ALA A 62 -0.67 -26.95 11.34
C ALA A 62 -0.98 -25.76 12.24
N GLY A 63 -0.17 -24.72 12.18
CA GLY A 63 -0.36 -23.50 12.93
C GLY A 63 0.47 -22.33 12.40
N ILE A 64 0.05 -21.12 12.70
CA ILE A 64 0.79 -19.91 12.32
C ILE A 64 1.92 -19.70 13.34
N ALA A 65 3.15 -19.42 12.88
CA ALA A 65 4.27 -19.09 13.76
C ALA A 65 4.02 -17.79 14.56
N ALA A 66 4.57 -17.70 15.75
CA ALA A 66 4.58 -16.46 16.51
C ALA A 66 5.61 -15.46 15.97
N THR A 67 5.48 -14.22 16.42
CA THR A 67 6.49 -13.17 16.23
C THR A 67 6.62 -12.39 17.54
N VAL A 68 7.84 -12.24 18.03
CA VAL A 68 8.12 -11.43 19.20
C VAL A 68 8.11 -9.96 18.82
N ILE A 69 7.10 -9.23 19.28
CA ILE A 69 7.04 -7.78 19.10
C ILE A 69 7.85 -7.13 20.21
N SER A 70 8.86 -6.34 19.83
CA SER A 70 9.70 -5.58 20.75
C SER A 70 9.23 -4.13 20.90
N TYR A 71 9.53 -3.53 22.05
CA TYR A 71 9.32 -2.11 22.25
C TYR A 71 10.12 -1.29 21.24
N ARG A 72 9.46 -0.29 20.66
CA ARG A 72 10.05 0.73 19.76
C ARG A 72 9.76 2.10 20.35
N GLY A 73 10.44 3.14 19.87
CA GLY A 73 10.37 4.47 20.46
C GLY A 73 8.95 4.96 20.79
N ARG A 74 7.98 4.79 19.86
CA ARG A 74 6.57 5.19 20.12
C ARG A 74 5.90 4.36 21.21
N SER A 75 6.05 3.05 21.20
CA SER A 75 5.47 2.18 22.22
C SER A 75 6.15 2.37 23.57
N ALA A 76 7.47 2.54 23.60
CA ALA A 76 8.24 2.79 24.80
C ALA A 76 7.79 4.07 25.51
N ILE A 77 7.71 5.21 24.80
CA ILE A 77 7.26 6.46 25.40
C ILE A 77 5.79 6.40 25.85
N ARG A 78 4.94 5.66 25.13
CA ARG A 78 3.53 5.47 25.49
C ARG A 78 3.39 4.73 26.81
N GLU A 79 4.03 3.58 26.94
CA GLU A 79 3.85 2.73 28.12
C GLU A 79 4.57 3.30 29.35
N VAL A 80 5.79 3.81 29.19
CA VAL A 80 6.51 4.48 30.30
C VAL A 80 5.77 5.76 30.71
N GLY A 81 5.29 6.57 29.75
CA GLY A 81 4.50 7.77 30.03
C GLY A 81 3.22 7.46 30.81
N LYS A 82 2.52 6.38 30.45
CA LYS A 82 1.35 5.89 31.20
C LYS A 82 1.71 5.51 32.63
N ALA A 83 2.79 4.74 32.82
CA ALA A 83 3.27 4.32 34.13
C ALA A 83 3.63 5.50 35.04
N PHE A 84 4.14 6.58 34.46
CA PHE A 84 4.41 7.84 35.16
C PHE A 84 3.18 8.76 35.26
N GLY A 85 2.01 8.37 34.77
CA GLY A 85 0.77 9.13 34.89
C GLY A 85 0.72 10.39 34.03
N LEU A 86 1.36 10.42 32.85
CA LEU A 86 1.14 11.47 31.85
C LEU A 86 -0.26 11.33 31.25
N SER A 87 -0.88 12.45 30.86
CA SER A 87 -2.16 12.44 30.16
C SER A 87 -2.04 11.81 28.78
N GLU A 88 -3.13 11.23 28.25
CA GLU A 88 -3.16 10.61 26.93
C GLU A 88 -2.79 11.62 25.83
N ASP A 89 -3.25 12.87 25.93
CA ASP A 89 -2.92 13.94 24.98
C ASP A 89 -1.42 14.25 24.97
N THR A 90 -0.79 14.33 26.16
CA THR A 90 0.66 14.55 26.26
C THR A 90 1.44 13.37 25.68
N ILE A 91 1.02 12.15 25.99
CA ILE A 91 1.61 10.93 25.43
C ILE A 91 1.44 10.90 23.90
N GLY A 92 0.26 11.24 23.41
CA GLY A 92 -0.04 11.37 21.99
C GLY A 92 0.91 12.35 21.30
N ALA A 93 1.05 13.56 21.85
CA ALA A 93 1.93 14.60 21.31
C ALA A 93 3.41 14.17 21.31
N LEU A 94 3.89 13.56 22.40
CA LEU A 94 5.26 13.02 22.47
C LEU A 94 5.49 11.88 21.47
N SER A 95 4.57 10.92 21.39
CA SER A 95 4.69 9.78 20.49
C SER A 95 4.61 10.15 19.01
N SER A 96 3.78 11.15 18.65
CA SER A 96 3.68 11.67 17.28
C SER A 96 4.93 12.39 16.80
N SER A 97 5.73 12.92 17.75
CA SER A 97 7.02 13.56 17.42
C SER A 97 8.10 12.55 16.95
N ILE A 98 7.88 11.25 17.15
CA ILE A 98 8.82 10.20 16.74
C ILE A 98 8.45 9.76 15.33
N TRP A 99 9.36 10.01 14.38
CA TRP A 99 9.21 9.55 13.00
C TRP A 99 9.87 8.18 12.80
N GLY A 100 9.12 7.26 12.14
CA GLY A 100 9.63 5.94 11.76
C GLY A 100 9.50 4.87 12.85
N GLY A 101 9.72 3.61 12.44
CA GLY A 101 9.62 2.43 13.32
C GLY A 101 10.90 2.09 14.09
N GLY A 102 11.94 2.93 14.01
CA GLY A 102 13.25 2.67 14.61
C GLY A 102 13.36 3.03 16.11
N ALA A 103 14.57 2.94 16.62
CA ALA A 103 14.94 3.29 18.00
C ALA A 103 14.91 4.82 18.28
N GLY A 104 14.08 5.58 17.55
CA GLY A 104 14.00 7.03 17.70
C GLY A 104 13.62 7.45 19.13
N SER A 105 14.43 8.32 19.72
CA SER A 105 14.16 8.93 21.02
C SER A 105 13.39 10.24 20.84
N VAL A 106 12.60 10.59 21.85
CA VAL A 106 11.95 11.90 21.90
C VAL A 106 13.02 12.98 22.12
N SER A 107 13.06 13.99 21.26
CA SER A 107 13.99 15.10 21.41
C SER A 107 13.57 16.02 22.56
N LYS A 108 14.53 16.72 23.18
CA LYS A 108 14.25 17.71 24.22
C LYS A 108 13.29 18.81 23.72
N ASP A 109 13.44 19.23 22.47
CA ASP A 109 12.56 20.22 21.86
C ASP A 109 11.14 19.73 21.67
N ALA A 110 10.93 18.43 21.39
CA ALA A 110 9.60 17.84 21.33
C ALA A 110 8.93 17.86 22.72
N VAL A 111 9.68 17.60 23.79
CA VAL A 111 9.19 17.70 25.15
C VAL A 111 8.79 19.14 25.49
N THR A 112 9.64 20.11 25.17
CA THR A 112 9.36 21.54 25.45
C THR A 112 8.09 22.03 24.74
N ARG A 113 7.85 21.55 23.51
CA ARG A 113 6.63 21.88 22.75
C ARG A 113 5.35 21.34 23.38
N THR A 114 5.40 20.28 24.18
CA THR A 114 4.25 19.80 24.92
C THR A 114 4.00 20.58 26.24
N GLY A 115 4.75 21.65 26.49
CA GLY A 115 4.68 22.45 27.73
C GLY A 115 5.38 21.81 28.93
N LEU A 116 6.11 20.70 28.70
CA LEU A 116 6.86 20.03 29.76
C LEU A 116 8.33 20.47 29.78
N ASP A 117 8.91 20.54 30.99
CA ASP A 117 10.34 20.78 31.15
C ASP A 117 11.14 19.48 30.96
N PRO A 118 11.97 19.39 29.90
CA PRO A 118 12.80 18.21 29.65
C PRO A 118 13.87 17.99 30.73
N GLN A 119 14.18 18.97 31.54
CA GLN A 119 15.16 18.91 32.65
C GLN A 119 14.52 18.48 33.98
N SER A 120 13.19 18.47 34.07
CA SER A 120 12.51 18.00 35.26
C SER A 120 12.91 16.54 35.57
N ARG A 121 13.01 16.21 36.86
CA ARG A 121 13.39 14.87 37.33
C ARG A 121 12.48 13.81 36.71
N ARG A 122 11.18 14.05 36.69
CA ARG A 122 10.16 13.14 36.15
C ARG A 122 10.37 12.88 34.65
N MET A 123 10.57 13.94 33.87
CA MET A 123 10.73 13.81 32.41
C MET A 123 12.04 13.12 32.06
N ARG A 124 13.14 13.43 32.74
CA ARG A 124 14.42 12.72 32.56
C ARG A 124 14.25 11.22 32.83
N GLN A 125 13.57 10.83 33.90
CA GLN A 125 13.31 9.42 34.20
C GLN A 125 12.48 8.75 33.09
N ILE A 126 11.42 9.40 32.63
CA ILE A 126 10.58 8.88 31.53
C ILE A 126 11.42 8.65 30.26
N LEU A 127 12.22 9.62 29.85
CA LEU A 127 13.05 9.51 28.66
C LEU A 127 14.13 8.42 28.78
N THR A 128 14.78 8.33 29.95
CA THR A 128 15.80 7.30 30.22
C THR A 128 15.18 5.90 30.17
N LEU A 129 14.10 5.66 30.91
CA LEU A 129 13.44 4.37 30.93
C LEU A 129 12.82 3.99 29.57
N ALA A 130 12.27 4.96 28.83
CA ALA A 130 11.79 4.72 27.49
C ALA A 130 12.92 4.30 26.52
N GLN A 131 14.13 4.83 26.74
CA GLN A 131 15.30 4.41 25.97
C GLN A 131 15.79 3.03 26.38
N GLU A 132 15.82 2.72 27.68
CA GLU A 132 16.26 1.42 28.21
C GLU A 132 15.31 0.27 27.80
N ILE A 133 13.98 0.48 27.85
CA ILE A 133 13.02 -0.54 27.46
C ILE A 133 12.98 -0.81 25.94
N ASN A 134 13.54 0.10 25.15
CA ASN A 134 13.54 -0.04 23.70
C ASN A 134 14.31 -1.29 23.27
N GLY A 135 13.67 -2.15 22.50
CA GLY A 135 14.21 -3.45 22.07
C GLY A 135 13.83 -4.63 22.98
N PHE A 136 13.32 -4.39 24.18
CA PHE A 136 12.78 -5.47 25.02
C PHE A 136 11.53 -6.10 24.39
N PRO A 137 11.27 -7.40 24.62
CA PRO A 137 10.03 -8.03 24.22
C PRO A 137 8.81 -7.32 24.84
N ARG A 138 7.78 -7.08 24.03
CA ARG A 138 6.54 -6.46 24.46
C ARG A 138 5.41 -7.46 24.58
N HIS A 139 5.20 -8.24 23.55
CA HIS A 139 4.21 -9.34 23.50
C HIS A 139 4.48 -10.25 22.31
N LEU A 140 3.93 -11.47 22.36
CA LEU A 140 3.81 -12.33 21.21
C LEU A 140 2.69 -11.84 20.31
N SER A 141 2.95 -11.88 19.00
CA SER A 141 1.98 -11.66 17.94
C SER A 141 2.06 -12.82 16.96
N GLN A 142 1.17 -12.85 15.99
CA GLN A 142 1.20 -13.83 14.92
C GLN A 142 2.10 -13.36 13.78
N HIS A 143 2.85 -14.27 13.17
CA HIS A 143 3.56 -14.01 11.93
C HIS A 143 2.55 -13.72 10.81
N VAL A 144 2.90 -12.80 9.90
CA VAL A 144 1.99 -12.38 8.83
C VAL A 144 1.61 -13.50 7.86
N GLY A 145 2.43 -14.56 7.73
CA GLY A 145 2.23 -15.63 6.76
C GLY A 145 2.86 -16.97 7.14
N GLY A 146 3.77 -16.99 8.14
CA GLY A 146 4.54 -18.18 8.46
C GLY A 146 3.68 -19.33 8.99
N PHE A 147 3.54 -20.36 8.19
CA PHE A 147 2.86 -21.60 8.57
C PHE A 147 3.85 -22.68 8.92
N VAL A 148 3.63 -23.31 10.05
CA VAL A 148 4.32 -24.54 10.48
C VAL A 148 3.41 -25.73 10.15
N MET A 149 3.96 -26.74 9.51
CA MET A 149 3.26 -27.98 9.20
C MET A 149 4.17 -29.16 9.54
N THR A 150 3.68 -30.09 10.35
CA THR A 150 4.45 -31.24 10.83
C THR A 150 3.75 -32.57 10.56
N ARG A 151 4.55 -33.62 10.49
CA ARG A 151 4.03 -34.98 10.37
C ARG A 151 3.42 -35.50 11.68
N SER A 152 4.07 -35.20 12.82
CA SER A 152 3.57 -35.45 14.18
C SER A 152 2.71 -34.27 14.66
N ARG A 153 2.06 -34.46 15.80
CA ARG A 153 1.26 -33.39 16.43
C ARG A 153 2.17 -32.28 16.96
N LEU A 154 1.77 -31.03 16.70
CA LEU A 154 2.49 -29.83 17.19
C LEU A 154 2.39 -29.69 18.70
N ASP A 155 1.25 -30.05 19.29
CA ASP A 155 1.01 -29.96 20.73
C ASP A 155 1.86 -30.91 21.58
N GLU A 156 2.51 -31.91 20.97
CA GLU A 156 3.52 -32.75 21.63
C GLU A 156 4.88 -32.04 21.79
N VAL A 157 5.11 -30.98 21.02
CA VAL A 157 6.40 -30.28 20.94
C VAL A 157 6.30 -28.83 21.44
N MET A 158 5.17 -28.16 21.19
CA MET A 158 4.99 -26.73 21.47
C MET A 158 3.55 -26.38 21.81
N PRO A 159 3.30 -25.31 22.60
CA PRO A 159 1.96 -24.85 22.89
C PRO A 159 1.29 -24.30 21.62
N ILE A 160 0.01 -24.64 21.46
CA ILE A 160 -0.86 -24.10 20.41
C ILE A 160 -1.89 -23.16 21.05
N GLY A 161 -1.85 -21.90 20.68
CA GLY A 161 -2.79 -20.89 21.13
C GLY A 161 -3.90 -20.62 20.12
N ASN A 162 -5.03 -20.10 20.59
CA ASN A 162 -6.08 -19.60 19.73
C ASN A 162 -5.71 -18.22 19.18
N ALA A 163 -5.86 -18.05 17.88
CA ALA A 163 -5.67 -16.76 17.25
C ALA A 163 -6.81 -15.78 17.54
N ALA A 164 -6.62 -14.50 17.17
CA ALA A 164 -7.69 -13.51 17.28
C ALA A 164 -8.87 -13.81 16.32
N MET A 165 -8.62 -14.52 15.23
CA MET A 165 -9.65 -15.05 14.34
C MET A 165 -10.01 -16.47 14.81
N ASP A 166 -11.29 -16.78 14.90
CA ASP A 166 -11.80 -18.04 15.47
C ASP A 166 -11.29 -19.29 14.71
N ASP A 167 -11.05 -19.15 13.40
CA ASP A 167 -10.65 -20.24 12.52
C ASP A 167 -9.15 -20.44 12.39
N ARG A 168 -8.34 -19.78 13.21
CA ARG A 168 -6.89 -19.88 13.18
C ARG A 168 -6.30 -20.27 14.53
N THR A 169 -5.20 -21.03 14.44
CA THR A 169 -4.34 -21.35 15.58
C THR A 169 -2.94 -20.80 15.35
N PHE A 170 -2.22 -20.51 16.42
CA PHE A 170 -0.82 -20.13 16.31
C PHE A 170 0.02 -20.94 17.29
N VAL A 171 1.26 -21.18 16.93
CA VAL A 171 2.27 -21.77 17.81
C VAL A 171 3.00 -20.65 18.55
N GLU A 172 3.32 -20.83 19.82
CA GLU A 172 3.92 -19.76 20.65
C GLU A 172 5.42 -19.58 20.42
N TRP A 173 5.98 -20.24 19.41
CA TRP A 173 7.39 -20.14 19.00
C TRP A 173 7.56 -19.28 17.77
N ASP A 174 8.63 -18.48 17.79
CA ASP A 174 8.99 -17.61 16.68
C ASP A 174 9.92 -18.29 15.68
N LYS A 175 10.40 -17.54 14.68
CA LYS A 175 11.28 -18.05 13.63
C LYS A 175 12.57 -18.65 14.18
N ASP A 176 13.19 -17.99 15.16
CA ASP A 176 14.50 -18.40 15.69
C ASP A 176 14.36 -19.71 16.47
N ASP A 177 13.25 -19.89 17.21
CA ASP A 177 12.93 -21.15 17.90
C ASP A 177 12.68 -22.29 16.93
N LEU A 178 11.90 -22.04 15.86
CA LEU A 178 11.61 -23.03 14.82
C LEU A 178 12.86 -23.47 14.05
N ASP A 179 13.73 -22.54 13.72
CA ASP A 179 15.00 -22.80 13.05
C ASP A 179 15.93 -23.65 13.96
N ALA A 180 15.97 -23.35 15.27
CA ALA A 180 16.77 -24.11 16.23
C ALA A 180 16.33 -25.58 16.35
N LEU A 181 15.03 -25.86 16.16
CA LEU A 181 14.44 -27.20 16.19
C LEU A 181 14.45 -27.90 14.82
N GLY A 182 14.87 -27.20 13.77
CA GLY A 182 14.85 -27.73 12.39
C GLY A 182 13.44 -27.94 11.85
N ILE A 183 12.46 -27.16 12.32
CA ILE A 183 11.07 -27.23 11.89
C ILE A 183 10.88 -26.33 10.66
N LEU A 184 10.30 -26.88 9.59
CA LEU A 184 10.00 -26.14 8.36
C LEU A 184 8.88 -25.11 8.59
N LYS A 185 9.18 -23.85 8.25
CA LYS A 185 8.20 -22.77 8.12
C LYS A 185 7.99 -22.45 6.65
N ILE A 186 6.74 -22.35 6.23
CA ILE A 186 6.35 -21.91 4.89
C ILE A 186 5.57 -20.62 5.02
N ASP A 187 6.03 -19.58 4.35
CA ASP A 187 5.34 -18.30 4.38
C ASP A 187 4.25 -18.25 3.31
N VAL A 188 2.99 -18.27 3.76
CA VAL A 188 1.79 -18.08 2.95
C VAL A 188 1.49 -16.59 2.95
N LEU A 189 2.01 -15.87 1.97
CA LEU A 189 1.92 -14.42 1.87
C LEU A 189 0.74 -13.98 0.99
N GLY A 190 0.23 -12.79 1.22
CA GLY A 190 -0.78 -12.16 0.37
C GLY A 190 -0.19 -10.98 -0.39
N LEU A 191 -0.30 -10.99 -1.71
CA LEU A 191 0.18 -9.93 -2.57
C LEU A 191 -1.02 -9.25 -3.27
N GLY A 192 -1.31 -7.99 -2.92
CA GLY A 192 -2.44 -7.23 -3.47
C GLY A 192 -2.36 -7.05 -4.99
N MET A 193 -1.14 -6.96 -5.55
CA MET A 193 -0.97 -6.85 -7.00
C MET A 193 -1.48 -8.07 -7.76
N LEU A 194 -1.39 -9.28 -7.20
CA LEU A 194 -1.97 -10.46 -7.85
C LEU A 194 -3.50 -10.35 -7.96
N SER A 195 -4.17 -9.86 -6.91
CA SER A 195 -5.61 -9.57 -6.97
C SER A 195 -5.93 -8.48 -7.99
N CYS A 196 -5.10 -7.43 -8.05
CA CYS A 196 -5.25 -6.35 -9.04
C CYS A 196 -5.13 -6.89 -10.47
N LEU A 197 -4.09 -7.67 -10.77
CA LEU A 197 -3.87 -8.26 -12.09
C LEU A 197 -5.01 -9.18 -12.51
N ARG A 198 -5.47 -10.06 -11.61
CA ARG A 198 -6.64 -10.92 -11.89
C ARG A 198 -7.86 -10.07 -12.24
N LYS A 199 -8.23 -9.11 -11.36
CA LYS A 199 -9.40 -8.24 -11.59
C LYS A 199 -9.28 -7.44 -12.89
N ALA A 200 -8.07 -6.95 -13.24
CA ALA A 200 -7.85 -6.24 -14.49
C ALA A 200 -8.03 -7.15 -15.71
N LEU A 201 -7.49 -8.37 -15.66
CA LEU A 201 -7.63 -9.35 -16.73
C LEU A 201 -9.08 -9.83 -16.89
N ASP A 202 -9.81 -10.01 -15.78
CA ASP A 202 -11.24 -10.33 -15.78
C ASP A 202 -12.07 -9.20 -16.44
N LEU A 203 -11.76 -7.93 -16.13
CA LEU A 203 -12.42 -6.77 -16.77
C LEU A 203 -12.10 -6.68 -18.26
N VAL A 204 -10.88 -7.01 -18.67
CA VAL A 204 -10.51 -7.05 -20.09
C VAL A 204 -11.25 -8.18 -20.81
N ASP A 205 -11.36 -9.37 -20.23
CA ASP A 205 -12.15 -10.48 -20.80
C ASP A 205 -13.64 -10.10 -20.93
N GLU A 206 -14.23 -9.52 -19.87
CA GLU A 206 -15.64 -9.16 -19.81
C GLU A 206 -16.02 -8.04 -20.80
N HIS A 207 -15.20 -7.00 -20.91
CA HIS A 207 -15.59 -5.79 -21.65
C HIS A 207 -14.96 -5.69 -23.05
N TYR A 208 -13.81 -6.34 -23.28
CA TYR A 208 -13.11 -6.32 -24.57
C TYR A 208 -13.17 -7.68 -25.30
N GLY A 209 -13.58 -8.75 -24.60
CA GLY A 209 -13.62 -10.11 -25.17
C GLY A 209 -12.23 -10.71 -25.41
N GLU A 210 -11.19 -10.13 -24.79
CA GLU A 210 -9.80 -10.54 -24.95
C GLU A 210 -9.32 -11.26 -23.69
N ARG A 211 -8.99 -12.53 -23.81
CA ARG A 211 -8.61 -13.37 -22.67
C ARG A 211 -7.11 -13.52 -22.55
N TYR A 212 -6.56 -12.92 -21.51
CA TYR A 212 -5.14 -13.01 -21.17
C TYR A 212 -4.91 -13.72 -19.84
N THR A 213 -3.72 -14.29 -19.73
CA THR A 213 -3.12 -14.78 -18.48
C THR A 213 -1.72 -14.20 -18.36
N LEU A 214 -1.08 -14.30 -17.21
CA LEU A 214 0.32 -13.84 -17.06
C LEU A 214 1.27 -14.47 -18.10
N ALA A 215 0.98 -15.70 -18.55
CA ALA A 215 1.77 -16.41 -19.56
C ALA A 215 1.47 -15.97 -21.00
N THR A 216 0.28 -15.41 -21.29
CA THR A 216 -0.18 -15.06 -22.63
C THR A 216 -0.16 -13.56 -22.95
N ILE A 217 0.14 -12.72 -21.95
CA ILE A 217 0.41 -11.29 -22.22
C ILE A 217 1.55 -11.18 -23.25
N PRO A 218 1.38 -10.41 -24.33
CA PRO A 218 2.41 -10.23 -25.35
C PRO A 218 3.75 -9.80 -24.75
N PRO A 219 4.82 -10.59 -24.92
CA PRO A 219 6.12 -10.25 -24.35
C PRO A 219 6.81 -9.16 -25.18
N GLU A 220 7.71 -8.41 -24.54
CA GLU A 220 8.63 -7.47 -25.17
C GLU A 220 7.93 -6.38 -26.00
N ASP A 221 6.77 -5.90 -25.53
CA ASP A 221 6.03 -4.79 -26.15
C ASP A 221 6.80 -3.46 -25.98
N PRO A 222 7.27 -2.82 -27.08
CA PRO A 222 8.06 -1.61 -27.00
C PRO A 222 7.33 -0.42 -26.35
N ALA A 223 5.99 -0.34 -26.47
CA ALA A 223 5.18 0.72 -25.90
C ALA A 223 5.26 0.71 -24.37
N VAL A 224 5.27 -0.49 -23.77
CA VAL A 224 5.43 -0.67 -22.33
C VAL A 224 6.75 -0.09 -21.83
N TYR A 225 7.85 -0.43 -22.48
CA TYR A 225 9.17 0.09 -22.11
C TYR A 225 9.26 1.60 -22.32
N HIS A 226 8.66 2.11 -23.38
CA HIS A 226 8.61 3.55 -23.67
C HIS A 226 7.86 4.32 -22.58
N MET A 227 6.73 3.80 -22.12
CA MET A 227 5.99 4.35 -20.98
C MET A 227 6.86 4.37 -19.71
N LEU A 228 7.51 3.25 -19.39
CA LEU A 228 8.38 3.13 -18.21
C LEU A 228 9.60 4.06 -18.27
N CYS A 229 10.21 4.26 -19.45
CA CYS A 229 11.32 5.22 -19.63
C CYS A 229 10.96 6.66 -19.26
N ARG A 230 9.68 7.03 -19.28
CA ARG A 230 9.17 8.34 -18.85
C ARG A 230 8.80 8.40 -17.37
N ALA A 231 9.09 7.34 -16.61
CA ALA A 231 8.67 7.18 -15.22
C ALA A 231 7.15 7.21 -15.01
N ASP A 232 6.38 6.88 -16.05
CA ASP A 232 4.95 6.72 -15.97
C ASP A 232 4.62 5.33 -15.39
N SER A 233 4.80 5.19 -14.08
CA SER A 233 4.75 3.92 -13.36
C SER A 233 3.89 3.95 -12.09
N LEU A 234 3.01 4.95 -11.94
CA LEU A 234 2.06 4.97 -10.83
C LEU A 234 1.19 3.71 -10.89
N GLY A 235 1.09 2.99 -9.78
CA GLY A 235 0.36 1.74 -9.69
C GLY A 235 1.05 0.53 -10.32
N VAL A 236 2.14 0.70 -11.05
CA VAL A 236 2.91 -0.41 -11.62
C VAL A 236 3.73 -1.07 -10.53
N PHE A 237 3.54 -2.38 -10.38
CA PHE A 237 4.16 -3.17 -9.32
C PHE A 237 5.66 -2.90 -9.17
N GLN A 238 6.13 -2.74 -7.94
CA GLN A 238 7.54 -2.62 -7.55
C GLN A 238 8.29 -1.38 -8.09
N VAL A 239 7.87 -0.75 -9.18
CA VAL A 239 8.55 0.41 -9.79
C VAL A 239 7.83 1.74 -9.57
N GLU A 240 6.95 1.79 -8.60
CA GLU A 240 6.14 2.94 -8.19
C GLU A 240 6.77 3.82 -7.09
N SER A 241 7.84 3.32 -6.43
CA SER A 241 8.51 4.09 -5.39
C SER A 241 9.33 5.23 -6.01
N ARG A 242 9.53 6.32 -5.24
CA ARG A 242 10.33 7.46 -5.68
C ARG A 242 11.68 7.09 -6.25
N ALA A 243 12.40 6.20 -5.58
CA ALA A 243 13.73 5.78 -5.99
C ALA A 243 13.68 5.07 -7.35
N GLN A 244 12.70 4.22 -7.56
CA GLN A 244 12.51 3.47 -8.81
C GLN A 244 12.01 4.36 -9.94
N MET A 245 11.01 5.22 -9.69
CA MET A 245 10.56 6.21 -10.69
C MET A 245 11.70 7.13 -11.14
N THR A 246 12.62 7.50 -10.25
CA THR A 246 13.80 8.28 -10.60
C THR A 246 14.83 7.45 -11.38
N MET A 247 14.86 6.14 -11.14
CA MET A 247 15.81 5.23 -11.77
C MET A 247 15.38 4.83 -13.19
N LEU A 248 14.09 4.66 -13.45
CA LEU A 248 13.55 4.24 -14.76
C LEU A 248 14.08 5.05 -15.94
N PRO A 249 14.07 6.40 -15.95
CA PRO A 249 14.63 7.18 -17.05
C PRO A 249 16.15 7.05 -17.18
N ARG A 250 16.84 6.77 -16.07
CA ARG A 250 18.29 6.59 -16.05
C ARG A 250 18.71 5.24 -16.61
N LEU A 251 17.95 4.21 -16.27
CA LEU A 251 18.14 2.84 -16.75
C LEU A 251 17.70 2.71 -18.21
N ALA A 252 16.62 3.39 -18.60
CA ALA A 252 15.96 3.31 -19.89
C ALA A 252 15.75 1.85 -20.33
N PRO A 253 14.79 1.11 -19.70
CA PRO A 253 14.57 -0.30 -19.98
C PRO A 253 14.10 -0.51 -21.42
N ARG A 254 14.58 -1.60 -22.06
CA ARG A 254 14.25 -1.97 -23.44
C ARG A 254 13.92 -3.46 -23.58
N SER A 255 14.10 -4.21 -22.53
CA SER A 255 13.85 -5.66 -22.49
C SER A 255 13.39 -6.09 -21.11
N PHE A 256 12.81 -7.28 -21.03
CA PHE A 256 12.40 -7.88 -19.76
C PHE A 256 13.55 -7.97 -18.75
N TYR A 257 14.76 -8.31 -19.22
CA TYR A 257 15.90 -8.41 -18.30
C TYR A 257 16.32 -7.05 -17.71
N ASP A 258 16.05 -5.94 -18.39
CA ASP A 258 16.25 -4.60 -17.81
C ASP A 258 15.32 -4.35 -16.62
N LEU A 259 14.11 -4.90 -16.65
CA LEU A 259 13.19 -4.84 -15.49
C LEU A 259 13.68 -5.72 -14.33
N VAL A 260 14.28 -6.88 -14.63
CA VAL A 260 14.93 -7.73 -13.62
C VAL A 260 16.05 -6.96 -12.91
N ILE A 261 16.84 -6.18 -13.68
CA ILE A 261 17.87 -5.32 -13.13
C ILE A 261 17.29 -4.16 -12.33
N GLU A 262 16.24 -3.49 -12.83
CA GLU A 262 15.56 -2.38 -12.13
C GLU A 262 15.09 -2.81 -10.74
N VAL A 263 14.41 -3.94 -10.65
CA VAL A 263 13.93 -4.51 -9.39
C VAL A 263 15.09 -4.81 -8.43
N ALA A 264 16.23 -5.26 -8.95
CA ALA A 264 17.38 -5.67 -8.14
C ALA A 264 18.30 -4.52 -7.73
N ILE A 265 18.43 -3.48 -8.57
CA ILE A 265 19.42 -2.42 -8.39
C ILE A 265 18.96 -1.36 -7.36
N VAL A 266 17.65 -1.09 -7.30
CA VAL A 266 17.05 -0.17 -6.32
C VAL A 266 16.59 -0.95 -5.11
N ARG A 267 17.33 -0.87 -4.02
CA ARG A 267 17.11 -1.64 -2.79
C ARG A 267 16.67 -0.76 -1.64
N PRO A 268 15.82 -1.26 -0.70
CA PRO A 268 15.61 -0.60 0.58
C PRO A 268 16.89 -0.74 1.42
N GLY A 269 17.57 0.36 1.67
CA GLY A 269 18.85 0.40 2.39
C GLY A 269 19.71 1.53 1.85
N PRO A 270 20.88 1.85 2.46
CA PRO A 270 21.78 2.82 1.86
C PRO A 270 22.15 2.27 0.48
N ILE A 271 21.69 2.98 -0.57
CA ILE A 271 22.21 2.77 -1.91
C ILE A 271 23.70 3.06 -1.75
N GLN A 272 24.48 1.99 -1.64
CA GLN A 272 25.92 2.14 -1.69
C GLN A 272 26.24 2.57 -3.12
N GLY A 273 26.47 3.88 -3.30
CA GLY A 273 26.55 4.56 -4.59
C GLY A 273 27.55 3.97 -5.58
N ASP A 274 28.40 3.06 -5.12
CA ASP A 274 29.47 2.48 -5.90
C ASP A 274 29.04 1.39 -6.90
N MET A 275 27.84 0.79 -6.77
CA MET A 275 27.37 -0.23 -7.73
C MET A 275 26.40 0.32 -8.79
N VAL A 276 25.53 1.24 -8.43
CA VAL A 276 24.54 1.81 -9.36
C VAL A 276 25.23 2.66 -10.42
N HIS A 277 26.16 3.50 -9.99
CA HIS A 277 26.86 4.41 -10.90
C HIS A 277 27.72 3.70 -11.97
N PRO A 278 28.54 2.67 -11.69
CA PRO A 278 29.26 1.92 -12.70
C PRO A 278 28.33 1.24 -13.72
N TYR A 279 27.25 0.60 -13.27
CA TYR A 279 26.30 -0.04 -14.17
C TYR A 279 25.69 0.98 -15.16
N LEU A 280 25.20 2.11 -14.67
CA LEU A 280 24.60 3.15 -15.50
C LEU A 280 25.61 3.80 -16.45
N ARG A 281 26.84 4.06 -15.99
CA ARG A 281 27.90 4.62 -16.87
C ARG A 281 28.27 3.68 -17.99
N ARG A 282 28.40 2.38 -17.71
CA ARG A 282 28.68 1.34 -18.72
C ARG A 282 27.52 1.16 -19.69
N ARG A 283 26.30 1.16 -19.19
CA ARG A 283 25.08 1.10 -20.03
C ARG A 283 24.96 2.28 -20.99
N ARG A 284 25.39 3.47 -20.56
CA ARG A 284 25.40 4.68 -21.36
C ARG A 284 26.67 4.85 -22.23
N GLY A 285 27.57 3.90 -22.19
CA GLY A 285 28.87 3.99 -22.93
C GLY A 285 29.84 5.02 -22.37
N GLN A 286 29.61 5.53 -21.16
CA GLN A 286 30.49 6.51 -20.48
C GLN A 286 31.68 5.86 -19.78
N GLU A 287 31.62 4.54 -19.57
CA GLU A 287 32.66 3.73 -18.99
C GLU A 287 32.80 2.44 -19.83
N PRO A 288 34.02 2.05 -20.22
CA PRO A 288 34.22 0.82 -20.98
C PRO A 288 33.89 -0.41 -20.13
N ILE A 289 33.19 -1.38 -20.74
CA ILE A 289 32.94 -2.66 -20.09
C ILE A 289 34.24 -3.47 -20.16
N SER A 290 34.76 -3.85 -19.01
CA SER A 290 35.94 -4.70 -18.91
C SER A 290 35.68 -5.93 -18.05
N TYR A 291 36.20 -7.06 -18.49
CA TYR A 291 36.09 -8.32 -17.76
C TYR A 291 37.52 -8.82 -17.47
N PRO A 292 37.87 -9.07 -16.19
CA PRO A 292 39.23 -9.52 -15.83
C PRO A 292 39.60 -10.89 -16.38
N SER A 293 38.61 -11.70 -16.78
CA SER A 293 38.82 -13.00 -17.42
C SER A 293 37.58 -13.43 -18.20
N LYS A 294 37.75 -14.30 -19.20
CA LYS A 294 36.63 -14.91 -19.95
C LYS A 294 35.66 -15.69 -19.05
N LYS A 295 36.17 -16.28 -17.95
CA LYS A 295 35.33 -16.98 -16.97
C LYS A 295 34.40 -16.02 -16.23
N LEU A 296 34.89 -14.83 -15.87
CA LEU A 296 34.07 -13.80 -15.22
C LEU A 296 33.16 -13.07 -16.23
N GLU A 297 33.55 -12.96 -17.48
CA GLU A 297 32.68 -12.46 -18.54
C GLU A 297 31.41 -13.32 -18.68
N ALA A 298 31.52 -14.64 -18.64
CA ALA A 298 30.38 -15.56 -18.68
C ALA A 298 29.40 -15.37 -17.51
N VAL A 299 29.87 -14.87 -16.36
CA VAL A 299 29.05 -14.64 -15.17
C VAL A 299 28.43 -13.23 -15.15
N LEU A 300 29.19 -12.24 -15.64
CA LEU A 300 28.86 -10.82 -15.45
C LEU A 300 28.44 -10.08 -16.75
N SER A 301 28.39 -10.75 -17.89
CA SER A 301 28.08 -10.12 -19.18
C SER A 301 26.71 -9.45 -19.17
N LYS A 302 25.69 -10.10 -18.60
CA LYS A 302 24.32 -9.58 -18.48
C LYS A 302 24.21 -8.32 -17.60
N THR A 303 25.10 -8.15 -16.66
CA THR A 303 25.14 -7.03 -15.73
C THR A 303 26.30 -6.07 -15.99
N LEU A 304 26.83 -6.08 -17.23
CA LEU A 304 27.89 -5.19 -17.71
C LEU A 304 29.14 -5.17 -16.80
N GLY A 305 29.49 -6.33 -16.26
CA GLY A 305 30.64 -6.48 -15.38
C GLY A 305 30.42 -6.06 -13.93
N VAL A 306 29.19 -5.75 -13.52
CA VAL A 306 28.84 -5.39 -12.14
C VAL A 306 28.11 -6.55 -11.47
N PRO A 307 28.56 -7.09 -10.36
CA PRO A 307 27.81 -8.11 -9.63
C PRO A 307 26.57 -7.49 -8.97
N LEU A 308 25.39 -7.88 -9.40
CA LEU A 308 24.10 -7.38 -8.89
C LEU A 308 23.32 -8.43 -8.10
N PHE A 309 23.54 -9.71 -8.35
CA PHE A 309 22.78 -10.82 -7.79
C PHE A 309 23.60 -11.70 -6.86
N GLN A 310 22.95 -12.33 -5.87
CA GLN A 310 23.61 -13.28 -4.97
C GLN A 310 24.27 -14.42 -5.73
N GLU A 311 23.59 -14.95 -6.74
CA GLU A 311 24.07 -16.02 -7.58
C GLU A 311 25.39 -15.65 -8.30
N GLN A 312 25.51 -14.42 -8.74
CA GLN A 312 26.75 -13.91 -9.34
C GLN A 312 27.88 -13.83 -8.31
N ALA A 313 27.60 -13.35 -7.09
CA ALA A 313 28.60 -13.31 -6.01
C ALA A 313 29.12 -14.71 -5.69
N MET A 314 28.23 -15.71 -5.61
CA MET A 314 28.61 -17.09 -5.37
C MET A 314 29.41 -17.67 -6.54
N LYS A 315 29.00 -17.42 -7.79
CA LYS A 315 29.76 -17.86 -8.98
C LYS A 315 31.14 -17.24 -9.06
N ILE A 316 31.28 -15.96 -8.71
CA ILE A 316 32.58 -15.30 -8.62
C ILE A 316 33.46 -16.03 -7.60
N ALA A 317 32.95 -16.33 -6.42
CA ALA A 317 33.70 -17.08 -5.40
C ALA A 317 34.16 -18.46 -5.88
N ILE A 318 33.30 -19.18 -6.62
CA ILE A 318 33.63 -20.51 -7.18
C ILE A 318 34.66 -20.37 -8.32
N VAL A 319 34.36 -19.55 -9.30
CA VAL A 319 35.12 -19.49 -10.57
C VAL A 319 36.43 -18.73 -10.44
N ALA A 320 36.45 -17.64 -9.66
CA ALA A 320 37.62 -16.78 -9.49
C ALA A 320 38.43 -17.11 -8.24
N ALA A 321 37.80 -17.51 -7.14
CA ALA A 321 38.49 -17.78 -5.87
C ALA A 321 38.61 -19.27 -5.52
N GLY A 322 38.07 -20.19 -6.36
CA GLY A 322 38.20 -21.62 -6.17
C GLY A 322 37.38 -22.18 -4.99
N PHE A 323 36.32 -21.52 -4.59
CA PHE A 323 35.42 -22.03 -3.56
C PHE A 323 34.66 -23.28 -4.06
N THR A 324 34.45 -24.21 -3.17
CA THR A 324 33.49 -25.31 -3.42
C THR A 324 32.07 -24.76 -3.37
N PRO A 325 31.07 -25.44 -3.99
CA PRO A 325 29.67 -25.02 -3.88
C PRO A 325 29.15 -24.87 -2.44
N SER A 326 29.59 -25.75 -1.53
CA SER A 326 29.27 -25.71 -0.10
C SER A 326 29.86 -24.47 0.59
N GLU A 327 31.07 -24.08 0.21
CA GLU A 327 31.71 -22.87 0.76
C GLU A 327 31.06 -21.60 0.23
N ALA A 328 30.65 -21.59 -1.03
CA ALA A 328 29.92 -20.47 -1.63
C ALA A 328 28.53 -20.29 -0.96
N ASP A 329 27.83 -21.39 -0.63
CA ASP A 329 26.58 -21.32 0.14
C ASP A 329 26.81 -20.82 1.58
N ARG A 330 27.91 -21.25 2.24
CA ARG A 330 28.28 -20.68 3.56
C ARG A 330 28.61 -19.17 3.47
N LEU A 331 29.29 -18.75 2.41
CA LEU A 331 29.51 -17.31 2.16
C LEU A 331 28.17 -16.57 2.00
N ARG A 332 27.22 -17.08 1.23
CA ARG A 332 25.88 -16.50 1.06
C ARG A 332 25.15 -16.34 2.40
N ARG A 333 25.17 -17.36 3.24
CA ARG A 333 24.55 -17.31 4.58
C ARG A 333 25.26 -16.32 5.51
N ALA A 334 26.59 -16.32 5.46
CA ALA A 334 27.38 -15.35 6.21
C ALA A 334 27.08 -13.90 5.78
N MET A 335 26.83 -13.66 4.48
CA MET A 335 26.40 -12.33 4.00
C MET A 335 25.13 -11.83 4.69
N ALA A 336 24.15 -12.69 4.94
CA ALA A 336 22.90 -12.33 5.62
C ALA A 336 23.08 -11.99 7.13
N THR A 337 24.19 -12.44 7.74
CA THR A 337 24.47 -12.31 9.17
C THR A 337 25.73 -11.50 9.50
N PHE A 338 26.34 -10.86 8.53
CA PHE A 338 27.66 -10.21 8.64
C PHE A 338 27.81 -9.25 9.82
N LYS A 339 26.76 -8.54 10.18
CA LYS A 339 26.78 -7.59 11.33
C LYS A 339 26.77 -8.27 12.72
N ARG A 340 26.44 -9.57 12.78
CA ARG A 340 26.25 -10.27 14.08
C ARG A 340 27.39 -11.18 14.50
N VAL A 341 28.21 -11.73 13.60
CA VAL A 341 29.03 -12.92 13.97
C VAL A 341 30.54 -12.80 13.70
N GLY A 342 31.06 -11.71 13.17
CA GLY A 342 32.52 -11.51 13.01
C GLY A 342 33.27 -12.52 12.09
N THR A 343 32.55 -13.42 11.39
CA THR A 343 33.12 -14.47 10.53
C THR A 343 33.61 -13.96 9.17
N ILE A 344 33.39 -12.70 8.88
CA ILE A 344 33.69 -12.05 7.59
C ILE A 344 35.18 -12.14 7.22
N GLY A 345 36.07 -11.97 8.19
CA GLY A 345 37.53 -11.90 7.93
C GLY A 345 38.14 -13.23 7.42
N THR A 346 37.49 -14.36 7.71
CA THR A 346 37.94 -15.68 7.20
C THR A 346 37.58 -15.86 5.74
N PHE A 347 36.37 -15.46 5.36
CA PHE A 347 35.94 -15.53 3.95
C PHE A 347 36.66 -14.50 3.09
N GLN A 348 36.93 -13.30 3.63
CA GLN A 348 37.70 -12.26 2.95
C GLN A 348 39.10 -12.76 2.58
N ARG A 349 39.85 -13.25 3.56
CA ARG A 349 41.20 -13.79 3.30
C ARG A 349 41.17 -14.92 2.29
N LYS A 350 40.28 -15.92 2.49
CA LYS A 350 40.18 -17.05 1.57
C LYS A 350 39.82 -16.62 0.14
N MET A 351 38.93 -15.65 -0.03
CA MET A 351 38.53 -15.16 -1.34
C MET A 351 39.67 -14.42 -2.02
N ILE A 352 40.34 -13.49 -1.31
CA ILE A 352 41.45 -12.73 -1.86
C ILE A 352 42.62 -13.67 -2.22
N ASP A 353 43.00 -14.57 -1.31
CA ASP A 353 44.10 -15.52 -1.54
C ASP A 353 43.78 -16.46 -2.71
N GLY A 354 42.52 -16.96 -2.80
CA GLY A 354 42.10 -17.81 -3.91
C GLY A 354 42.13 -17.06 -5.26
N MET A 355 41.68 -15.81 -5.29
CA MET A 355 41.75 -14.98 -6.50
C MET A 355 43.20 -14.70 -6.93
N LEU A 356 44.06 -14.36 -5.99
CA LEU A 356 45.49 -14.16 -6.25
C LEU A 356 46.13 -15.44 -6.81
N ALA A 357 45.81 -16.63 -6.24
CA ALA A 357 46.32 -17.92 -6.73
C ALA A 357 45.83 -18.23 -8.17
N ASN A 358 44.66 -17.69 -8.56
CA ASN A 358 44.13 -17.83 -9.91
C ASN A 358 44.55 -16.68 -10.87
N GLY A 359 45.53 -15.87 -10.46
CA GLY A 359 46.14 -14.87 -11.31
C GLY A 359 45.43 -13.51 -11.40
N TYR A 360 44.48 -13.23 -10.50
CA TYR A 360 43.83 -11.92 -10.43
C TYR A 360 44.66 -10.93 -9.60
N GLU A 361 44.58 -9.65 -9.93
CA GLU A 361 45.25 -8.60 -9.18
C GLU A 361 44.62 -8.39 -7.79
N ARG A 362 45.44 -8.05 -6.79
CA ARG A 362 45.01 -7.83 -5.40
C ARG A 362 43.92 -6.74 -5.30
N GLU A 363 44.12 -5.62 -5.97
CA GLU A 363 43.19 -4.50 -5.96
C GLU A 363 41.81 -4.92 -6.52
N PHE A 364 41.82 -5.77 -7.57
CA PHE A 364 40.58 -6.33 -8.11
C PHE A 364 39.91 -7.28 -7.13
N ALA A 365 40.68 -8.16 -6.48
CA ALA A 365 40.16 -9.12 -5.50
C ALA A 365 39.52 -8.40 -4.28
N GLU A 366 40.18 -7.34 -3.78
CA GLU A 366 39.66 -6.54 -2.69
C GLU A 366 38.41 -5.77 -3.07
N ARG A 367 38.33 -5.17 -4.24
CA ARG A 367 37.10 -4.54 -4.76
C ARG A 367 35.97 -5.53 -4.94
N CYS A 368 36.22 -6.71 -5.48
CA CYS A 368 35.23 -7.78 -5.59
C CYS A 368 34.70 -8.17 -4.22
N PHE A 369 35.57 -8.34 -3.23
CA PHE A 369 35.12 -8.68 -1.89
C PHE A 369 34.31 -7.56 -1.26
N GLN A 370 34.71 -6.30 -1.38
CA GLN A 370 33.95 -5.13 -0.89
C GLN A 370 32.55 -5.05 -1.53
N GLN A 371 32.46 -5.36 -2.83
CA GLN A 371 31.16 -5.42 -3.51
C GLN A 371 30.28 -6.54 -2.94
N ILE A 372 30.85 -7.72 -2.70
CA ILE A 372 30.17 -8.87 -2.09
C ILE A 372 29.78 -8.57 -0.64
N GLU A 373 30.64 -7.89 0.12
CA GLU A 373 30.33 -7.42 1.48
C GLU A 373 29.14 -6.46 1.49
N GLY A 374 29.02 -5.59 0.49
CA GLY A 374 27.86 -4.72 0.29
C GLY A 374 26.54 -5.48 0.08
N PHE A 375 26.57 -6.75 -0.39
CA PHE A 375 25.42 -7.63 -0.40
C PHE A 375 24.96 -8.10 1.00
N GLY A 376 25.81 -7.96 2.01
CA GLY A 376 25.55 -8.43 3.39
C GLY A 376 24.37 -7.78 4.08
N GLU A 377 23.87 -6.64 3.59
CA GLU A 377 22.64 -6.05 4.11
C GLU A 377 21.39 -6.59 3.40
N TYR A 378 21.47 -6.90 2.10
CA TYR A 378 20.36 -7.45 1.32
C TYR A 378 20.86 -7.98 -0.04
N GLY A 379 21.33 -9.22 -0.11
CA GLY A 379 21.57 -9.85 -1.39
C GLY A 379 20.24 -10.17 -2.08
N PHE A 380 20.06 -9.74 -3.34
CA PHE A 380 18.82 -9.98 -4.08
C PHE A 380 18.99 -11.23 -4.97
N PRO A 381 18.16 -12.26 -4.84
CA PRO A 381 18.19 -13.40 -5.75
C PRO A 381 17.73 -13.01 -7.16
N GLU A 382 18.46 -13.43 -8.20
CA GLU A 382 18.07 -13.15 -9.60
C GLU A 382 16.70 -13.73 -9.92
N SER A 383 16.39 -14.92 -9.42
CA SER A 383 15.10 -15.57 -9.61
C SER A 383 13.94 -14.80 -9.00
N HIS A 384 14.15 -14.20 -7.82
CA HIS A 384 13.13 -13.35 -7.18
C HIS A 384 12.92 -12.07 -7.99
N ALA A 385 14.02 -11.43 -8.44
CA ALA A 385 13.92 -10.28 -9.32
C ALA A 385 13.17 -10.58 -10.62
N ALA A 386 13.39 -11.75 -11.22
CA ALA A 386 12.71 -12.18 -12.43
C ALA A 386 11.21 -12.43 -12.22
N SER A 387 10.82 -13.05 -11.10
CA SER A 387 9.40 -13.24 -10.75
C SER A 387 8.70 -11.92 -10.54
N PHE A 388 9.35 -10.98 -9.87
CA PHE A 388 8.78 -9.63 -9.66
C PHE A 388 8.77 -8.82 -10.97
N ALA A 389 9.79 -8.94 -11.81
CA ALA A 389 9.81 -8.30 -13.13
C ALA A 389 8.66 -8.75 -14.03
N LEU A 390 8.19 -10.00 -13.90
CA LEU A 390 7.00 -10.47 -14.61
C LEU A 390 5.76 -9.67 -14.20
N LEU A 391 5.58 -9.45 -12.89
CA LEU A 391 4.46 -8.66 -12.39
C LEU A 391 4.61 -7.16 -12.74
N VAL A 392 5.86 -6.64 -12.76
CA VAL A 392 6.15 -5.29 -13.28
C VAL A 392 5.68 -5.18 -14.72
N TYR A 393 6.09 -6.11 -15.57
CA TYR A 393 5.74 -6.09 -16.98
C TYR A 393 4.24 -6.23 -17.20
N ALA A 394 3.58 -7.18 -16.54
CA ALA A 394 2.14 -7.41 -16.66
C ALA A 394 1.32 -6.20 -16.22
N SER A 395 1.66 -5.60 -15.07
CA SER A 395 0.97 -4.39 -14.60
C SER A 395 1.24 -3.17 -15.48
N ALA A 396 2.46 -3.02 -16.00
CA ALA A 396 2.80 -1.97 -16.94
C ALA A 396 2.09 -2.13 -18.29
N TRP A 397 1.97 -3.38 -18.78
CA TRP A 397 1.26 -3.67 -20.02
C TRP A 397 -0.24 -3.36 -19.90
N LEU A 398 -0.89 -3.75 -18.78
CA LEU A 398 -2.27 -3.39 -18.51
C LEU A 398 -2.47 -1.87 -18.42
N LYS A 399 -1.60 -1.16 -17.71
CA LYS A 399 -1.64 0.30 -17.66
C LYS A 399 -1.48 0.93 -19.04
N CYS A 400 -0.57 0.40 -19.87
CA CYS A 400 -0.28 0.93 -21.20
C CYS A 400 -1.45 0.71 -22.17
N ARG A 401 -2.04 -0.49 -22.16
CA ARG A 401 -3.05 -0.90 -23.15
C ARG A 401 -4.49 -0.65 -22.69
N TYR A 402 -4.80 -0.92 -21.41
CA TYR A 402 -6.13 -0.85 -20.82
C TYR A 402 -6.12 -0.05 -19.51
N PRO A 403 -5.76 1.27 -19.55
CA PRO A 403 -5.70 2.08 -18.33
C PRO A 403 -7.02 2.19 -17.57
N ASP A 404 -8.19 1.98 -18.22
CA ASP A 404 -9.49 1.89 -17.58
C ASP A 404 -9.63 0.63 -16.70
N ALA A 405 -9.38 -0.54 -17.26
CA ALA A 405 -9.43 -1.81 -16.54
C ALA A 405 -8.37 -1.84 -15.42
N PHE A 406 -7.17 -1.32 -15.67
CA PHE A 406 -6.11 -1.24 -14.69
C PHE A 406 -6.47 -0.31 -13.52
N ALA A 407 -7.00 0.88 -13.80
CA ALA A 407 -7.42 1.83 -12.77
C ALA A 407 -8.57 1.28 -11.92
N ALA A 408 -9.59 0.67 -12.54
CA ALA A 408 -10.70 0.05 -11.83
C ALA A 408 -10.20 -1.10 -10.91
N ALA A 409 -9.36 -1.99 -11.44
CA ALA A 409 -8.78 -3.09 -10.67
C ALA A 409 -7.88 -2.60 -9.53
N LEU A 410 -7.12 -1.53 -9.74
CA LEU A 410 -6.23 -0.95 -8.73
C LEU A 410 -7.03 -0.30 -7.59
N LEU A 411 -8.16 0.37 -7.89
CA LEU A 411 -9.11 0.86 -6.91
C LEU A 411 -9.74 -0.29 -6.11
N ASN A 412 -10.10 -1.37 -6.79
CA ASN A 412 -10.74 -2.54 -6.17
C ASN A 412 -9.78 -3.40 -5.35
N ALA A 413 -8.48 -3.28 -5.56
CA ALA A 413 -7.45 -3.98 -4.80
C ALA A 413 -6.89 -3.17 -3.62
N GLN A 414 -7.40 -1.96 -3.37
CA GLN A 414 -6.98 -1.16 -2.21
C GLN A 414 -7.35 -1.84 -0.88
N PRO A 415 -6.55 -1.70 0.21
CA PRO A 415 -5.37 -0.82 0.32
C PRO A 415 -4.08 -1.45 -0.19
N MET A 416 -3.39 -0.80 -1.11
CA MET A 416 -2.06 -1.19 -1.60
C MET A 416 -1.30 0.03 -2.14
N GLY A 417 0.03 -0.10 -2.27
CA GLY A 417 0.90 0.93 -2.80
C GLY A 417 1.09 2.16 -1.89
N PHE A 418 1.70 3.19 -2.46
CA PHE A 418 1.99 4.48 -1.80
C PHE A 418 1.17 5.62 -2.41
N TYR A 419 -0.04 5.34 -2.86
CA TYR A 419 -0.96 6.27 -3.51
C TYR A 419 -2.37 6.10 -2.95
N ALA A 420 -3.12 7.19 -2.93
CA ALA A 420 -4.54 7.17 -2.57
C ALA A 420 -5.42 7.03 -3.82
N PRO A 421 -6.72 6.71 -3.67
CA PRO A 421 -7.65 6.66 -4.80
C PRO A 421 -7.62 7.91 -5.69
N ALA A 422 -7.42 9.10 -5.11
CA ALA A 422 -7.31 10.35 -5.86
C ALA A 422 -6.18 10.35 -6.90
N GLN A 423 -5.00 9.77 -6.55
CA GLN A 423 -3.89 9.67 -7.48
C GLN A 423 -4.15 8.66 -8.59
N ILE A 424 -4.81 7.54 -8.29
CA ILE A 424 -5.21 6.54 -9.30
C ILE A 424 -6.18 7.16 -10.29
N VAL A 425 -7.20 7.85 -9.79
CA VAL A 425 -8.20 8.54 -10.63
C VAL A 425 -7.56 9.63 -11.49
N ARG A 426 -6.63 10.39 -10.91
CA ARG A 426 -5.89 11.41 -11.65
C ARG A 426 -5.07 10.77 -12.79
N ASP A 427 -4.28 9.77 -12.49
CA ASP A 427 -3.48 9.04 -13.48
C ASP A 427 -4.35 8.47 -14.61
N ALA A 428 -5.48 7.84 -14.27
CA ALA A 428 -6.44 7.35 -15.25
C ALA A 428 -6.98 8.47 -16.16
N ARG A 429 -7.32 9.63 -15.57
CA ARG A 429 -7.80 10.79 -16.33
C ARG A 429 -6.71 11.40 -17.22
N GLU A 430 -5.47 11.43 -16.77
CA GLU A 430 -4.32 11.85 -17.57
C GLU A 430 -4.11 10.91 -18.78
N HIS A 431 -4.42 9.61 -18.63
CA HIS A 431 -4.46 8.62 -19.71
C HIS A 431 -5.76 8.62 -20.51
N GLY A 432 -6.60 9.66 -20.36
CA GLY A 432 -7.81 9.88 -21.15
C GLY A 432 -9.05 9.13 -20.68
N VAL A 433 -8.95 8.33 -19.63
CA VAL A 433 -10.08 7.56 -19.08
C VAL A 433 -11.12 8.49 -18.47
N GLU A 434 -12.39 8.31 -18.82
CA GLU A 434 -13.50 8.96 -18.13
C GLU A 434 -13.76 8.24 -16.81
N VAL A 435 -13.84 9.01 -15.72
CA VAL A 435 -14.19 8.44 -14.41
C VAL A 435 -15.50 9.06 -13.93
N ARG A 436 -16.45 8.21 -13.57
CA ARG A 436 -17.81 8.56 -13.14
C ARG A 436 -17.96 8.35 -11.64
N PRO A 437 -18.70 9.22 -10.91
CA PRO A 437 -18.89 9.11 -9.48
C PRO A 437 -19.67 7.84 -9.10
N PRO A 438 -19.60 7.41 -7.83
CA PRO A 438 -20.48 6.35 -7.34
C PRO A 438 -21.94 6.81 -7.44
N ASP A 439 -22.83 5.88 -7.81
CA ASP A 439 -24.25 6.15 -8.01
C ASP A 439 -25.10 4.95 -7.60
N ILE A 440 -26.22 5.22 -6.92
CA ILE A 440 -27.11 4.18 -6.38
C ILE A 440 -27.69 3.25 -7.45
N ASN A 441 -27.89 3.74 -8.69
CA ASN A 441 -28.46 2.99 -9.79
C ASN A 441 -27.42 2.33 -10.69
N HIS A 442 -26.17 2.78 -10.64
CA HIS A 442 -25.14 2.34 -11.56
C HIS A 442 -24.01 1.56 -10.89
N SER A 443 -23.58 1.96 -9.69
CA SER A 443 -22.43 1.35 -9.04
C SER A 443 -22.74 0.00 -8.39
N CYS A 444 -21.75 -0.87 -8.41
CA CYS A 444 -21.64 -2.06 -7.57
C CYS A 444 -20.71 -1.77 -6.38
N TRP A 445 -20.37 -2.79 -5.58
CA TRP A 445 -19.37 -2.65 -4.53
C TRP A 445 -18.02 -2.24 -5.11
N ASP A 446 -17.51 -3.01 -6.06
CA ASP A 446 -16.28 -2.72 -6.79
C ASP A 446 -16.54 -1.70 -7.92
N SER A 447 -15.49 -0.96 -8.29
CA SER A 447 -15.47 -0.13 -9.49
C SER A 447 -15.59 -1.00 -10.74
N THR A 448 -16.38 -0.56 -11.72
CA THR A 448 -16.70 -1.31 -12.94
C THR A 448 -16.45 -0.48 -14.19
N LEU A 449 -16.52 -1.11 -15.35
CA LEU A 449 -16.43 -0.42 -16.63
C LEU A 449 -17.82 -0.22 -17.25
N GLU A 450 -18.03 0.95 -17.82
CA GLU A 450 -19.26 1.31 -18.56
C GLU A 450 -18.88 1.83 -19.96
N PRO A 451 -19.78 1.73 -20.97
CA PRO A 451 -19.53 2.36 -22.26
C PRO A 451 -19.12 3.83 -22.12
N GLY A 452 -18.03 4.21 -22.75
CA GLY A 452 -17.46 5.55 -22.63
C GLY A 452 -16.75 6.01 -23.91
N PRO A 453 -16.22 7.24 -23.92
CA PRO A 453 -15.47 7.74 -25.04
C PRO A 453 -14.10 7.06 -25.16
N ARG A 454 -13.52 7.07 -26.35
CA ARG A 454 -12.16 6.59 -26.57
C ARG A 454 -11.15 7.42 -25.79
N ALA A 455 -10.36 6.79 -24.95
CA ALA A 455 -9.35 7.47 -24.13
C ALA A 455 -8.26 8.15 -25.00
N ALA A 456 -7.89 7.55 -26.13
CA ALA A 456 -6.91 8.09 -27.07
C ALA A 456 -7.24 9.51 -27.58
N GLU A 457 -8.51 9.93 -27.54
CA GLU A 457 -8.96 11.28 -27.96
C GLU A 457 -8.87 12.32 -26.84
N ARG A 458 -8.72 11.87 -25.61
CA ARG A 458 -8.79 12.68 -24.37
C ARG A 458 -7.49 12.70 -23.57
N LEU A 459 -6.41 12.17 -24.15
CA LEU A 459 -5.11 12.11 -23.48
C LEU A 459 -4.60 13.48 -23.06
N HIS A 460 -4.09 13.54 -21.85
CA HIS A 460 -3.33 14.69 -21.39
C HIS A 460 -2.08 14.86 -22.27
N GLU A 461 -1.60 16.09 -22.39
CA GLU A 461 -0.44 16.41 -23.24
C GLU A 461 0.80 15.57 -22.93
N LEU A 462 0.98 15.19 -21.68
CA LEU A 462 2.07 14.35 -21.18
C LEU A 462 2.10 12.94 -21.79
N HIS A 463 0.94 12.41 -22.15
CA HIS A 463 0.76 11.03 -22.61
C HIS A 463 0.33 10.98 -24.08
N ARG A 464 0.42 12.10 -24.80
CA ARG A 464 -0.01 12.20 -26.20
C ARG A 464 0.66 11.18 -27.11
N GLU A 465 1.90 10.79 -26.81
CA GLU A 465 2.65 9.77 -27.56
C GLU A 465 2.05 8.36 -27.43
N MET A 466 1.25 8.09 -26.39
CA MET A 466 0.59 6.79 -26.18
C MET A 466 -0.72 6.64 -26.94
N ARG A 467 -1.07 7.60 -27.81
CA ARG A 467 -2.36 7.63 -28.49
C ARG A 467 -2.70 6.35 -29.25
N ASP A 468 -1.71 5.78 -29.93
CA ASP A 468 -1.88 4.57 -30.73
C ASP A 468 -1.71 3.28 -29.91
N ASP A 469 -1.27 3.42 -28.66
CA ASP A 469 -1.01 2.31 -27.75
C ASP A 469 -2.20 1.99 -26.85
N ILE A 470 -3.05 2.96 -26.56
CA ILE A 470 -4.18 2.84 -25.64
C ILE A 470 -5.42 2.28 -26.34
N HIS A 471 -5.94 1.15 -25.83
CA HIS A 471 -7.12 0.47 -26.37
C HIS A 471 -8.43 0.87 -25.65
N THR A 472 -8.36 1.65 -24.57
CA THR A 472 -9.50 2.01 -23.73
C THR A 472 -10.66 2.66 -24.47
N MET A 473 -11.84 2.06 -24.33
CA MET A 473 -13.13 2.52 -24.90
C MET A 473 -14.25 2.57 -23.83
N HIS A 474 -13.90 2.47 -22.56
CA HIS A 474 -14.85 2.45 -21.46
C HIS A 474 -14.54 3.57 -20.45
N ALA A 475 -15.58 3.95 -19.74
CA ALA A 475 -15.46 4.81 -18.56
C ALA A 475 -15.39 3.93 -17.30
N VAL A 476 -14.63 4.37 -16.30
CA VAL A 476 -14.61 3.75 -14.99
C VAL A 476 -15.75 4.33 -14.15
N ARG A 477 -16.69 3.48 -13.71
CA ARG A 477 -17.66 3.82 -12.68
C ARG A 477 -17.08 3.50 -11.31
N LEU A 478 -16.96 4.49 -10.43
CA LEU A 478 -16.48 4.27 -9.07
C LEU A 478 -17.46 3.37 -8.29
N GLY A 479 -16.88 2.42 -7.57
CA GLY A 479 -17.63 1.51 -6.73
C GLY A 479 -18.15 2.18 -5.45
N LEU A 480 -19.21 1.59 -4.86
CA LEU A 480 -19.75 2.05 -3.58
C LEU A 480 -18.76 1.84 -2.41
N ARG A 481 -17.73 1.01 -2.59
CA ARG A 481 -16.64 0.82 -1.63
C ARG A 481 -15.81 2.09 -1.35
N GLU A 482 -15.84 3.05 -2.28
CA GLU A 482 -15.16 4.33 -2.11
C GLU A 482 -15.88 5.24 -1.10
N ILE A 483 -17.16 4.94 -0.81
CA ILE A 483 -17.95 5.73 0.15
C ILE A 483 -17.54 5.38 1.58
N LYS A 484 -16.98 6.36 2.27
CA LYS A 484 -16.49 6.22 3.64
C LYS A 484 -17.57 5.72 4.60
N GLY A 485 -17.33 4.55 5.15
CA GLY A 485 -18.18 3.96 6.19
C GLY A 485 -19.44 3.26 5.67
N LEU A 486 -19.60 3.08 4.37
CA LEU A 486 -20.58 2.15 3.80
C LEU A 486 -20.01 0.72 3.92
N SER A 487 -20.84 -0.25 4.31
CA SER A 487 -20.44 -1.65 4.39
C SER A 487 -20.62 -2.37 3.05
N GLU A 488 -19.89 -3.46 2.87
CA GLU A 488 -20.05 -4.30 1.68
C GLU A 488 -21.43 -4.96 1.65
N GLU A 489 -21.94 -5.33 2.83
CA GLU A 489 -23.28 -5.89 2.98
C GLU A 489 -24.38 -4.90 2.55
N ASP A 490 -24.26 -3.62 2.97
CA ASP A 490 -25.19 -2.57 2.54
C ASP A 490 -25.14 -2.39 1.02
N SER A 491 -23.93 -2.38 0.44
CA SER A 491 -23.77 -2.27 -1.02
C SER A 491 -24.37 -3.47 -1.78
N LYS A 492 -24.12 -4.69 -1.30
CA LYS A 492 -24.72 -5.90 -1.90
C LYS A 492 -26.23 -5.86 -1.83
N LEU A 493 -26.79 -5.36 -0.73
CA LEU A 493 -28.22 -5.19 -0.59
C LEU A 493 -28.79 -4.16 -1.58
N ILE A 494 -28.10 -3.06 -1.83
CA ILE A 494 -28.48 -2.09 -2.86
C ILE A 494 -28.57 -2.77 -4.22
N VAL A 495 -27.53 -3.51 -4.62
CA VAL A 495 -27.46 -4.18 -5.91
C VAL A 495 -28.53 -5.29 -6.02
N GLU A 496 -28.71 -6.10 -4.98
CA GLU A 496 -29.72 -7.16 -4.92
C GLU A 496 -31.13 -6.60 -5.07
N ARG A 497 -31.46 -5.53 -4.34
CA ARG A 497 -32.76 -4.90 -4.39
C ARG A 497 -33.04 -4.14 -5.68
N ARG A 498 -31.99 -3.76 -6.38
CA ARG A 498 -32.08 -3.21 -7.74
C ARG A 498 -32.37 -4.28 -8.79
N MET A 499 -31.99 -5.54 -8.56
CA MET A 499 -32.21 -6.66 -9.46
C MET A 499 -33.52 -7.41 -9.10
N ARG A 500 -34.41 -7.60 -10.05
CA ARG A 500 -35.58 -8.46 -9.88
C ARG A 500 -35.51 -9.68 -10.79
N SER A 501 -35.88 -10.83 -10.28
CA SER A 501 -36.12 -12.03 -11.10
C SER A 501 -37.43 -11.90 -11.84
N SER A 502 -37.42 -12.07 -13.16
CA SER A 502 -38.67 -12.21 -13.94
C SER A 502 -39.26 -13.58 -13.61
N SER A 503 -40.58 -13.62 -13.36
CA SER A 503 -41.30 -14.84 -12.99
C SER A 503 -41.42 -15.88 -14.12
N SER A 504 -40.96 -15.59 -15.34
CA SER A 504 -41.06 -16.46 -16.53
C SER A 504 -39.74 -16.77 -17.20
N ASP A 505 -38.64 -16.15 -16.80
CA ASP A 505 -37.32 -16.38 -17.39
C ASP A 505 -36.27 -16.15 -16.31
N GLU A 506 -35.19 -16.91 -16.26
CA GLU A 506 -34.08 -16.74 -15.29
C GLU A 506 -33.31 -15.40 -15.49
N SER A 507 -33.75 -14.53 -16.40
CA SER A 507 -33.16 -13.23 -16.66
C SER A 507 -33.46 -12.23 -15.52
N LYS A 508 -32.42 -11.75 -14.83
CA LYS A 508 -32.53 -10.68 -13.85
C LYS A 508 -32.69 -9.34 -14.58
N ILE A 509 -33.78 -8.65 -14.36
CA ILE A 509 -34.00 -7.30 -14.91
C ILE A 509 -33.62 -6.28 -13.83
N SER A 510 -32.76 -5.30 -14.18
CA SER A 510 -32.48 -4.20 -13.30
C SER A 510 -33.62 -3.21 -13.28
N ILE A 511 -34.16 -2.93 -12.09
CA ILE A 511 -35.21 -1.91 -11.87
C ILE A 511 -34.56 -0.79 -11.06
N ALA A 512 -34.24 0.30 -11.74
CA ALA A 512 -33.65 1.47 -11.12
C ALA A 512 -34.51 1.98 -9.96
N TYR A 513 -33.87 2.54 -8.95
CA TYR A 513 -34.55 3.32 -7.94
C TYR A 513 -35.03 4.62 -8.56
N ASP A 514 -36.22 5.07 -8.18
CA ASP A 514 -36.83 6.29 -8.70
C ASP A 514 -36.80 7.46 -7.69
N SER A 515 -36.64 7.16 -6.41
CA SER A 515 -36.65 8.16 -5.34
C SER A 515 -35.89 7.69 -4.11
N MET A 516 -35.52 8.62 -3.24
CA MET A 516 -34.89 8.33 -1.94
C MET A 516 -35.81 7.43 -1.08
N ARG A 517 -37.14 7.68 -1.14
CA ARG A 517 -38.13 6.87 -0.44
C ARG A 517 -38.20 5.42 -0.98
N ASP A 518 -38.08 5.24 -2.29
CA ASP A 518 -38.01 3.91 -2.92
C ASP A 518 -36.74 3.14 -2.45
N VAL A 519 -35.59 3.81 -2.39
CA VAL A 519 -34.38 3.20 -1.81
C VAL A 519 -34.64 2.76 -0.38
N TRP A 520 -35.19 3.63 0.47
CA TRP A 520 -35.45 3.34 1.87
C TRP A 520 -36.42 2.16 2.06
N LEU A 521 -37.53 2.15 1.31
CA LEU A 521 -38.54 1.08 1.38
C LEU A 521 -37.98 -0.27 0.92
N ARG A 522 -37.23 -0.29 -0.19
CA ARG A 522 -36.70 -1.54 -0.79
C ARG A 522 -35.53 -2.12 0.00
N THR A 523 -34.66 -1.28 0.52
CA THR A 523 -33.46 -1.73 1.25
C THR A 523 -33.67 -1.88 2.75
N GLY A 524 -34.61 -1.09 3.32
CA GLY A 524 -34.79 -1.03 4.75
C GLY A 524 -33.68 -0.33 5.52
N PHE A 525 -32.89 0.47 4.88
CA PHE A 525 -31.74 1.15 5.48
C PHE A 525 -32.11 2.06 6.65
N SER A 526 -31.20 2.18 7.61
CA SER A 526 -31.25 3.23 8.62
C SER A 526 -30.94 4.58 7.99
N LEU A 527 -31.45 5.64 8.61
CA LEU A 527 -31.17 7.03 8.22
C LEU A 527 -29.67 7.29 8.03
N ARG A 528 -28.85 6.73 8.91
CA ARG A 528 -27.36 6.88 8.85
C ARG A 528 -26.74 6.37 7.56
N VAL A 529 -27.26 5.27 6.97
CA VAL A 529 -26.75 4.72 5.70
C VAL A 529 -27.17 5.66 4.56
N LEU A 530 -28.43 6.13 4.57
CA LEU A 530 -28.93 7.07 3.56
C LEU A 530 -28.19 8.41 3.60
N GLU A 531 -27.91 8.94 4.80
CA GLU A 531 -27.09 10.15 4.96
C GLU A 531 -25.69 9.97 4.39
N ARG A 532 -25.03 8.81 4.60
CA ARG A 532 -23.71 8.53 4.02
C ARG A 532 -23.71 8.49 2.49
N LEU A 533 -24.74 7.86 1.91
CA LEU A 533 -24.91 7.84 0.45
C LEU A 533 -25.16 9.26 -0.09
N ALA A 534 -25.95 10.07 0.62
CA ALA A 534 -26.21 11.44 0.26
C ALA A 534 -24.96 12.33 0.42
N ASP A 535 -24.22 12.16 1.52
CA ASP A 535 -22.94 12.86 1.76
C ASP A 535 -21.90 12.56 0.66
N ALA A 536 -21.94 11.36 0.09
CA ALA A 536 -21.10 10.94 -1.02
C ALA A 536 -21.62 11.33 -2.42
N ASP A 537 -22.77 12.04 -2.46
CA ASP A 537 -23.42 12.46 -3.70
C ASP A 537 -23.82 11.28 -4.63
N ALA A 538 -24.22 10.14 -4.03
CA ALA A 538 -24.51 8.91 -4.74
C ALA A 538 -25.93 8.81 -5.30
N PHE A 539 -26.74 9.88 -5.20
CA PHE A 539 -28.14 9.93 -5.65
C PHE A 539 -28.34 10.77 -6.92
N GLY A 540 -27.28 11.06 -7.65
CA GLY A 540 -27.36 11.90 -8.87
C GLY A 540 -28.32 11.39 -9.95
N SER A 541 -28.53 10.07 -10.03
CA SER A 541 -29.49 9.46 -10.97
C SER A 541 -30.95 9.57 -10.52
N LEU A 542 -31.24 9.96 -9.29
CA LEU A 542 -32.59 10.14 -8.75
C LEU A 542 -33.12 11.56 -9.02
N GLY A 543 -33.53 11.84 -10.25
CA GLY A 543 -34.12 13.14 -10.59
C GLY A 543 -33.16 14.32 -10.45
N CYS A 544 -31.85 14.10 -10.56
CA CYS A 544 -30.78 15.08 -10.41
C CYS A 544 -30.76 15.75 -9.00
N LEU A 545 -31.01 14.95 -7.93
CA LEU A 545 -30.90 15.43 -6.57
C LEU A 545 -29.45 15.87 -6.28
N THR A 546 -29.33 17.13 -5.86
CA THR A 546 -28.06 17.63 -5.33
C THR A 546 -27.77 17.02 -3.97
N ARG A 547 -26.50 17.03 -3.53
CA ARG A 547 -26.09 16.52 -2.20
C ARG A 547 -26.94 17.09 -1.06
N ARG A 548 -27.23 18.41 -1.07
CA ARG A 548 -28.06 19.06 -0.05
C ARG A 548 -29.51 18.56 -0.09
N GLU A 549 -30.09 18.44 -1.27
CA GLU A 549 -31.47 17.93 -1.45
C GLU A 549 -31.57 16.46 -1.05
N ALA A 550 -30.57 15.65 -1.38
CA ALA A 550 -30.50 14.25 -0.96
C ALA A 550 -30.41 14.12 0.58
N LEU A 551 -29.59 14.93 1.23
CA LEU A 551 -29.50 14.96 2.70
C LEU A 551 -30.81 15.43 3.34
N TRP A 552 -31.46 16.41 2.75
CA TRP A 552 -32.76 16.88 3.20
C TRP A 552 -33.84 15.80 3.08
N ALA A 553 -33.92 15.15 1.90
CA ALA A 553 -34.85 14.06 1.65
C ALA A 553 -34.62 12.86 2.59
N ALA A 554 -33.34 12.52 2.85
CA ALA A 554 -33.00 11.47 3.80
C ALA A 554 -33.50 11.79 5.22
N LYS A 555 -33.32 13.03 5.69
CA LYS A 555 -33.75 13.48 7.02
C LYS A 555 -35.29 13.58 7.17
N ALA A 556 -35.99 13.72 6.06
CA ALA A 556 -37.45 13.73 6.04
C ALA A 556 -38.04 12.31 6.21
N LEU A 557 -37.26 11.24 5.94
CA LEU A 557 -37.67 9.89 6.17
C LEU A 557 -37.66 9.59 7.68
N GLY A 558 -38.81 9.17 8.21
CA GLY A 558 -39.00 8.89 9.63
C GLY A 558 -38.15 7.74 10.15
N ARG A 559 -38.20 7.49 11.46
CA ARG A 559 -37.56 6.34 12.10
C ARG A 559 -38.17 5.03 11.57
N VAL A 560 -37.38 3.94 11.60
CA VAL A 560 -37.75 2.61 11.10
C VAL A 560 -39.08 2.06 11.66
N GLY A 561 -39.71 2.70 12.69
CA GLY A 561 -41.04 2.40 13.23
C GLY A 561 -42.21 3.05 12.49
N ASP A 562 -41.93 4.08 11.67
CA ASP A 562 -42.97 4.80 10.94
C ASP A 562 -43.40 4.09 9.61
N ARG A 563 -42.89 2.86 9.39
CA ARG A 563 -43.29 2.02 8.25
C ARG A 563 -44.76 1.55 8.30
N ASP A 564 -45.41 1.68 9.47
CA ASP A 564 -46.79 1.32 9.66
C ASP A 564 -47.78 2.26 8.96
N ASP A 565 -47.30 3.38 8.37
CA ASP A 565 -48.12 4.26 7.53
C ASP A 565 -48.41 3.73 6.10
N ASP A 566 -47.80 2.62 5.70
CA ASP A 566 -48.19 1.87 4.51
C ASP A 566 -49.51 1.15 4.79
N LEU A 567 -50.62 1.88 4.55
CA LEU A 567 -51.97 1.33 4.65
C LEU A 567 -52.04 0.03 3.86
N PRO A 568 -52.38 -1.12 4.49
CA PRO A 568 -52.42 -2.44 3.85
C PRO A 568 -53.29 -2.54 2.59
N LEU A 569 -54.16 -1.57 2.38
CA LEU A 569 -55.06 -1.44 1.24
C LEU A 569 -54.38 -1.13 -0.09
N PHE A 570 -53.13 -0.63 -0.06
CA PHE A 570 -52.39 -0.26 -1.28
C PHE A 570 -51.20 -1.19 -1.59
N THR A 571 -50.98 -2.22 -0.79
CA THR A 571 -50.05 -3.30 -1.12
C THR A 571 -50.70 -4.24 -2.12
N SER A 572 -50.42 -4.09 -3.40
CA SER A 572 -50.94 -4.94 -4.45
C SER A 572 -50.46 -6.39 -4.27
N ARG A 573 -51.39 -7.31 -4.02
CA ARG A 573 -51.17 -8.75 -4.14
C ARG A 573 -50.85 -9.06 -5.62
N GLY A 574 -49.55 -9.23 -5.95
CA GLY A 574 -49.10 -9.86 -7.20
C GLY A 574 -48.92 -8.97 -8.43
N GLY A 575 -48.80 -7.68 -8.29
CA GLY A 575 -48.50 -6.76 -9.39
C GLY A 575 -47.27 -5.86 -9.09
N ALA A 576 -46.73 -5.17 -10.11
CA ALA A 576 -45.68 -4.19 -9.95
C ALA A 576 -46.04 -3.24 -8.80
N PRO A 577 -45.05 -2.84 -7.96
CA PRO A 577 -45.34 -1.91 -6.85
C PRO A 577 -46.00 -0.67 -7.42
N ALA A 578 -47.14 -0.29 -6.84
CA ALA A 578 -47.78 0.98 -7.17
C ALA A 578 -46.70 2.04 -6.97
N ARG A 579 -46.42 2.86 -7.99
CA ARG A 579 -45.58 4.06 -7.85
C ARG A 579 -46.23 4.91 -6.76
N ILE A 580 -45.64 4.91 -5.59
CA ILE A 580 -46.05 5.81 -4.52
C ILE A 580 -45.54 7.19 -4.93
N VAL A 581 -46.41 7.96 -5.57
CA VAL A 581 -46.15 9.35 -5.91
C VAL A 581 -46.12 10.09 -4.58
N SER A 582 -44.95 10.39 -4.11
CA SER A 582 -44.71 11.29 -2.96
C SER A 582 -45.30 12.64 -3.33
N GLN A 583 -46.32 13.09 -2.56
CA GLN A 583 -46.86 14.48 -2.67
C GLN A 583 -46.05 15.48 -1.84
N GLU A 584 -44.78 15.19 -1.56
CA GLU A 584 -43.93 16.13 -0.89
C GLU A 584 -43.68 17.37 -1.79
N PRO A 585 -43.86 18.59 -1.27
CA PRO A 585 -43.53 19.78 -2.05
C PRO A 585 -42.07 19.72 -2.49
N GLU A 586 -41.82 20.04 -3.75
CA GLU A 586 -40.47 20.16 -4.30
C GLU A 586 -39.72 21.26 -3.55
N VAL A 587 -38.77 20.86 -2.70
CA VAL A 587 -37.91 21.80 -1.96
C VAL A 587 -36.66 22.02 -2.76
N ARG A 588 -36.45 23.21 -3.28
CA ARG A 588 -35.22 23.64 -3.93
C ARG A 588 -34.31 24.35 -2.93
N LEU A 589 -33.25 23.70 -2.56
CA LEU A 589 -32.24 24.31 -1.69
C LEU A 589 -31.23 25.11 -2.51
N PRO A 590 -30.66 26.20 -1.93
CA PRO A 590 -29.56 26.91 -2.57
C PRO A 590 -28.42 25.92 -2.92
N PRO A 591 -27.84 26.01 -4.13
CA PRO A 591 -26.73 25.16 -4.51
C PRO A 591 -25.55 25.33 -3.55
N MET A 592 -24.84 24.21 -3.30
CA MET A 592 -23.62 24.25 -2.50
C MET A 592 -22.50 24.92 -3.31
N PRO A 593 -21.69 25.81 -2.72
CA PRO A 593 -20.49 26.33 -3.40
C PRO A 593 -19.58 25.18 -3.85
N ILE A 594 -19.01 25.29 -5.04
CA ILE A 594 -18.18 24.22 -5.62
C ILE A 594 -17.00 23.85 -4.70
N GLY A 595 -16.41 24.84 -4.00
CA GLY A 595 -15.34 24.58 -3.04
C GLY A 595 -15.79 23.68 -1.88
N GLU A 596 -17.00 23.90 -1.37
CA GLU A 596 -17.61 23.08 -0.32
C GLU A 596 -17.94 21.67 -0.83
N GLU A 597 -18.42 21.54 -2.09
CA GLU A 597 -18.63 20.25 -2.75
C GLU A 597 -17.34 19.45 -2.82
N VAL A 598 -16.24 20.07 -3.25
CA VAL A 598 -14.92 19.45 -3.34
C VAL A 598 -14.43 18.97 -1.97
N ILE A 599 -14.61 19.77 -0.91
CA ILE A 599 -14.24 19.33 0.45
C ILE A 599 -15.06 18.13 0.88
N ASN A 600 -16.37 18.15 0.63
CA ASN A 600 -17.24 17.02 0.95
C ASN A 600 -16.88 15.77 0.14
N ASP A 601 -16.51 15.92 -1.14
CA ASP A 601 -15.98 14.81 -1.94
C ASP A 601 -14.75 14.19 -1.27
N TYR A 602 -13.75 14.99 -0.86
CA TYR A 602 -12.58 14.47 -0.14
C TYR A 602 -12.92 13.86 1.23
N ARG A 603 -13.89 14.42 1.92
CA ARG A 603 -14.33 13.92 3.23
C ARG A 603 -14.98 12.54 3.15
N PHE A 604 -15.80 12.31 2.13
CA PHE A 604 -16.65 11.12 2.02
C PHE A 604 -16.21 10.11 0.95
N LEU A 605 -15.49 10.57 -0.08
CA LEU A 605 -14.95 9.71 -1.16
C LEU A 605 -13.42 9.65 -1.20
N HIS A 606 -12.73 10.55 -0.46
CA HIS A 606 -11.28 10.73 -0.49
C HIS A 606 -10.69 11.24 -1.82
N LEU A 607 -11.51 11.62 -2.75
CA LEU A 607 -11.16 12.20 -4.05
C LEU A 607 -12.27 13.14 -4.50
N SER A 608 -11.98 14.01 -5.45
CA SER A 608 -13.02 14.79 -6.15
C SER A 608 -12.85 14.66 -7.66
N LEU A 609 -13.96 14.45 -8.34
CA LEU A 609 -14.02 14.47 -9.81
C LEU A 609 -14.31 15.85 -10.38
N ARG A 610 -14.66 16.82 -9.51
CA ARG A 610 -15.07 18.18 -9.89
C ARG A 610 -13.89 19.10 -10.13
N ALA A 611 -13.09 19.32 -9.10
CA ALA A 611 -11.94 20.21 -9.16
C ALA A 611 -10.89 19.85 -8.09
N HIS A 612 -9.68 20.33 -8.29
CA HIS A 612 -8.62 20.24 -7.28
C HIS A 612 -8.74 21.45 -6.30
N PRO A 613 -8.54 21.25 -4.98
CA PRO A 613 -8.65 22.33 -3.99
C PRO A 613 -7.76 23.56 -4.29
N ALA A 614 -6.56 23.35 -4.84
CA ALA A 614 -5.63 24.42 -5.17
C ALA A 614 -6.19 25.38 -6.24
N GLN A 615 -7.08 24.91 -7.11
CA GLN A 615 -7.69 25.73 -8.16
C GLN A 615 -8.43 26.95 -7.57
N PHE A 616 -9.13 26.77 -6.45
CA PHE A 616 -9.86 27.84 -5.78
C PHE A 616 -8.95 28.81 -5.02
N LEU A 617 -7.75 28.36 -4.68
CA LEU A 617 -6.75 29.16 -3.99
C LEU A 617 -5.83 29.91 -4.97
N ARG A 618 -5.94 29.64 -6.26
CA ARG A 618 -5.01 30.16 -7.29
C ARG A 618 -4.86 31.66 -7.27
N PRO A 619 -5.92 32.51 -7.18
CA PRO A 619 -5.78 33.97 -7.13
C PRO A 619 -4.91 34.43 -5.95
N ASP A 620 -5.09 33.84 -4.77
CA ASP A 620 -4.32 34.19 -3.57
C ASP A 620 -2.86 33.71 -3.69
N LEU A 621 -2.63 32.56 -4.32
CA LEU A 621 -1.30 32.00 -4.54
C LEU A 621 -0.53 32.83 -5.57
N ASP A 622 -1.18 33.25 -6.64
CA ASP A 622 -0.59 34.11 -7.69
C ASP A 622 -0.21 35.48 -7.11
N ALA A 623 -1.07 36.07 -6.25
CA ALA A 623 -0.79 37.31 -5.55
C ALA A 623 0.46 37.23 -4.65
N ARG A 624 0.81 36.02 -4.19
CA ARG A 624 2.03 35.74 -3.42
C ARG A 624 3.22 35.33 -4.29
N GLY A 625 3.07 35.32 -5.62
CA GLY A 625 4.10 34.86 -6.57
C GLY A 625 4.38 33.37 -6.52
N ILE A 626 3.40 32.57 -6.08
CA ILE A 626 3.47 31.11 -6.05
C ILE A 626 2.99 30.58 -7.39
N LYS A 627 3.87 29.93 -8.14
CA LYS A 627 3.58 29.42 -9.47
C LYS A 627 2.90 28.04 -9.42
N GLN A 628 2.23 27.67 -10.52
CA GLN A 628 1.73 26.33 -10.76
C GLN A 628 2.86 25.33 -10.88
N ASN A 629 2.63 24.08 -10.50
CA ASN A 629 3.67 23.04 -10.48
C ASN A 629 4.13 22.64 -11.88
N ASP A 630 3.28 22.75 -12.90
CA ASP A 630 3.66 22.49 -14.32
C ASP A 630 4.75 23.45 -14.80
N ALA A 631 4.83 24.67 -14.24
CA ALA A 631 5.87 25.63 -14.57
C ALA A 631 7.29 25.15 -14.26
N LEU A 632 7.44 24.16 -13.38
CA LEU A 632 8.73 23.54 -13.08
C LEU A 632 9.39 22.94 -14.32
N ARG A 633 8.62 22.43 -15.27
CA ARG A 633 9.15 21.84 -16.53
C ARG A 633 9.84 22.86 -17.43
N ARG A 634 9.46 24.12 -17.28
CA ARG A 634 10.01 25.25 -18.03
C ARG A 634 11.02 26.06 -17.22
N THR A 635 11.26 25.66 -15.96
CA THR A 635 12.20 26.35 -15.08
C THR A 635 13.57 25.69 -15.18
N PRO A 636 14.62 26.41 -15.64
CA PRO A 636 15.96 25.85 -15.76
C PRO A 636 16.51 25.31 -14.44
N SER A 637 17.28 24.22 -14.51
CA SER A 637 18.02 23.69 -13.36
C SER A 637 18.93 24.77 -12.73
N GLY A 638 18.96 24.85 -11.41
CA GLY A 638 19.69 25.88 -10.65
C GLY A 638 18.86 27.14 -10.35
N MET A 639 17.74 27.36 -11.01
CA MET A 639 16.87 28.51 -10.74
C MET A 639 16.00 28.27 -9.49
N ARG A 640 15.64 29.36 -8.82
CA ARG A 640 14.70 29.32 -7.68
C ARG A 640 13.26 29.29 -8.17
N ALA A 641 12.48 28.40 -7.55
CA ALA A 641 11.04 28.33 -7.75
C ALA A 641 10.29 28.52 -6.42
N ARG A 642 9.08 29.07 -6.51
CA ARG A 642 8.11 29.11 -5.43
C ARG A 642 6.83 28.44 -5.93
N ILE A 643 6.51 27.31 -5.33
CA ILE A 643 5.41 26.42 -5.69
C ILE A 643 4.59 26.08 -4.46
N SER A 644 3.40 25.51 -4.64
CA SER A 644 2.61 25.01 -3.51
C SER A 644 1.76 23.81 -3.90
N GLY A 645 1.24 23.09 -2.93
CA GLY A 645 0.35 21.97 -3.18
C GLY A 645 -0.11 21.23 -1.94
N LEU A 646 -1.10 20.37 -2.13
CA LEU A 646 -1.50 19.35 -1.16
C LEU A 646 -0.35 18.36 -0.98
N VAL A 647 -0.04 18.07 0.26
CA VAL A 647 0.99 17.07 0.56
C VAL A 647 0.38 15.68 0.43
N THR A 648 0.74 14.99 -0.65
CA THR A 648 0.22 13.65 -0.95
C THR A 648 1.10 12.55 -0.36
N CYS A 649 2.42 12.78 -0.24
CA CYS A 649 3.35 11.79 0.31
C CYS A 649 4.52 12.44 1.05
N ARG A 650 4.98 11.80 2.14
CA ARG A 650 6.20 12.12 2.86
C ARG A 650 6.95 10.83 3.16
N GLN A 651 8.17 10.73 2.68
CA GLN A 651 9.03 9.58 2.93
C GLN A 651 10.35 10.03 3.54
N ARG A 652 10.80 9.33 4.56
CA ARG A 652 12.13 9.50 5.15
C ARG A 652 12.81 8.13 5.16
N PRO A 653 13.38 7.70 4.04
CA PRO A 653 14.05 6.41 3.95
C PRO A 653 15.20 6.35 4.94
N GLY A 654 15.39 5.23 5.62
CA GLY A 654 16.52 5.02 6.53
C GLY A 654 17.87 5.14 5.83
N SER A 655 17.90 4.85 4.52
CA SER A 655 19.05 4.95 3.63
C SER A 655 19.41 6.36 3.20
N ALA A 656 18.51 7.34 3.33
CA ALA A 656 18.70 8.69 2.80
C ALA A 656 19.35 9.65 3.83
N ASN A 657 20.08 9.16 4.83
CA ASN A 657 20.78 9.97 5.83
C ASN A 657 19.94 11.10 6.45
N GLY A 658 18.63 10.81 6.64
CA GLY A 658 17.70 11.74 7.25
C GLY A 658 17.05 12.77 6.31
N VAL A 659 17.28 12.68 5.01
CA VAL A 659 16.58 13.47 3.99
C VAL A 659 15.11 13.07 3.95
N VAL A 660 14.20 14.05 3.84
CA VAL A 660 12.77 13.82 3.64
C VAL A 660 12.42 14.12 2.19
N PHE A 661 11.78 13.17 1.55
CA PHE A 661 11.17 13.33 0.23
C PHE A 661 9.69 13.63 0.42
N MET A 662 9.25 14.75 -0.13
CA MET A 662 7.85 15.18 -0.07
C MET A 662 7.29 15.26 -1.48
N THR A 663 6.06 14.83 -1.67
CA THR A 663 5.30 15.04 -2.90
C THR A 663 4.20 16.02 -2.60
N ILE A 664 4.09 17.03 -3.42
CA ILE A 664 3.01 17.99 -3.37
C ILE A 664 2.29 18.02 -4.72
N GLU A 665 0.99 18.25 -4.68
CA GLU A 665 0.11 18.25 -5.83
C GLU A 665 -0.71 19.52 -5.87
N ASP A 666 -0.76 20.16 -7.05
CA ASP A 666 -1.70 21.23 -7.34
C ASP A 666 -2.65 20.82 -8.49
N GLU A 667 -3.46 21.76 -8.96
CA GLU A 667 -4.42 21.52 -10.04
C GLU A 667 -3.78 21.19 -11.38
N THR A 668 -2.47 21.39 -11.54
CA THR A 668 -1.77 21.24 -12.83
C THR A 668 -0.82 20.06 -12.83
N ALA A 669 -0.02 19.87 -11.76
CA ALA A 669 1.01 18.85 -11.75
C ALA A 669 1.41 18.41 -10.33
N VAL A 670 2.14 17.29 -10.27
CA VAL A 670 2.83 16.82 -9.07
C VAL A 670 4.25 17.36 -9.06
N ALA A 671 4.69 17.88 -7.91
CA ALA A 671 6.05 18.34 -7.71
C ALA A 671 6.78 17.50 -6.64
N ASN A 672 8.03 17.21 -6.91
CA ASN A 672 8.92 16.45 -6.05
C ASN A 672 9.79 17.40 -5.24
N VAL A 673 9.73 17.32 -3.92
CA VAL A 673 10.45 18.20 -3.02
C VAL A 673 11.44 17.40 -2.18
N ILE A 674 12.68 17.84 -2.14
CA ILE A 674 13.75 17.29 -1.31
C ILE A 674 13.98 18.23 -0.12
N VAL A 675 13.79 17.71 1.09
CA VAL A 675 14.01 18.45 2.32
C VAL A 675 15.22 17.88 3.04
N TRP A 676 16.31 18.63 3.02
CA TRP A 676 17.56 18.23 3.68
C TRP A 676 17.42 18.22 5.21
N PRO A 677 18.22 17.43 5.94
CA PRO A 677 18.10 17.29 7.39
C PRO A 677 18.15 18.63 8.14
N LYS A 678 19.01 19.57 7.74
CA LYS A 678 19.09 20.90 8.35
C LYS A 678 17.80 21.71 8.19
N VAL A 679 17.15 21.62 7.04
CA VAL A 679 15.86 22.29 6.78
C VAL A 679 14.76 21.58 7.53
N PHE A 680 14.79 20.24 7.55
CA PHE A 680 13.85 19.42 8.30
C PHE A 680 13.86 19.76 9.79
N GLU A 681 15.02 19.82 10.44
CA GLU A 681 15.10 20.13 11.88
C GLU A 681 14.58 21.54 12.18
N ARG A 682 14.86 22.51 11.31
CA ARG A 682 14.36 23.90 11.46
C ARG A 682 12.85 24.00 11.27
N LEU A 683 12.27 23.29 10.30
CA LEU A 683 10.87 23.39 9.88
C LEU A 683 10.06 22.11 10.17
N ARG A 684 10.53 21.33 11.13
CA ARG A 684 9.98 20.02 11.46
C ARG A 684 8.46 20.01 11.66
N PRO A 685 7.82 20.95 12.38
CA PRO A 685 6.37 20.96 12.52
C PRO A 685 5.67 21.07 11.16
N ILE A 686 6.13 21.95 10.28
CA ILE A 686 5.54 22.19 8.96
C ILE A 686 5.69 20.91 8.10
N VAL A 687 6.91 20.35 8.05
CA VAL A 687 7.16 19.12 7.27
C VAL A 687 6.30 17.95 7.76
N LEU A 688 6.03 17.86 9.07
CA LEU A 688 5.26 16.75 9.64
C LEU A 688 3.74 16.93 9.55
N SER A 689 3.23 18.16 9.72
CA SER A 689 1.79 18.38 9.93
C SER A 689 1.08 19.12 8.81
N ALA A 690 1.77 19.96 8.02
CA ALA A 690 1.09 20.75 7.00
C ALA A 690 0.36 19.90 5.97
N ARG A 691 -0.89 20.21 5.68
CA ARG A 691 -1.72 19.56 4.65
C ARG A 691 -1.52 20.24 3.28
N TYR A 692 -1.41 21.56 3.29
CA TYR A 692 -1.12 22.39 2.13
C TYR A 692 0.13 23.21 2.42
N VAL A 693 1.13 23.13 1.56
CA VAL A 693 2.43 23.74 1.82
C VAL A 693 2.90 24.56 0.63
N ALA A 694 3.45 25.76 0.90
CA ALA A 694 4.28 26.45 -0.08
C ALA A 694 5.76 26.09 0.14
N VAL A 695 6.47 25.90 -0.96
CA VAL A 695 7.88 25.51 -1.00
C VAL A 695 8.66 26.54 -1.80
N ILE A 696 9.71 27.07 -1.22
CA ILE A 696 10.70 27.90 -1.91
C ILE A 696 12.01 27.10 -1.94
N GLY A 697 12.55 26.92 -3.13
CA GLY A 697 13.75 26.12 -3.29
C GLY A 697 14.39 26.27 -4.65
N VAL A 698 15.46 25.52 -4.87
CA VAL A 698 16.20 25.47 -6.14
C VAL A 698 15.71 24.28 -6.97
N VAL A 699 15.37 24.53 -8.22
CA VAL A 699 15.01 23.48 -9.18
C VAL A 699 16.27 22.71 -9.55
N GLN A 700 16.21 21.41 -9.48
CA GLN A 700 17.26 20.49 -9.90
C GLN A 700 16.66 19.48 -10.86
N GLU A 701 17.23 19.40 -12.04
CA GLU A 701 16.85 18.40 -13.04
C GLU A 701 17.99 17.41 -13.24
N GLU A 702 17.68 16.14 -13.15
CA GLU A 702 18.63 15.08 -13.38
C GLU A 702 17.99 13.95 -14.19
N SER A 703 18.48 13.72 -15.40
CA SER A 703 18.00 12.65 -16.29
C SER A 703 16.47 12.69 -16.54
N GLY A 704 15.90 13.90 -16.72
CA GLY A 704 14.46 14.08 -16.97
C GLY A 704 13.59 14.11 -15.73
N VAL A 705 14.14 13.91 -14.52
CA VAL A 705 13.39 14.00 -13.27
C VAL A 705 13.65 15.36 -12.61
N ILE A 706 12.56 16.09 -12.33
CA ILE A 706 12.63 17.43 -11.74
C ILE A 706 12.36 17.32 -10.24
N HIS A 707 13.24 17.94 -9.45
CA HIS A 707 13.11 18.10 -8.01
C HIS A 707 13.20 19.56 -7.62
N VAL A 708 12.54 19.93 -6.52
CA VAL A 708 12.76 21.21 -5.84
C VAL A 708 13.48 20.94 -4.53
N VAL A 709 14.72 21.38 -4.43
CA VAL A 709 15.48 21.32 -3.19
C VAL A 709 15.04 22.46 -2.29
N ALA A 710 14.29 22.14 -1.23
CA ALA A 710 13.64 23.11 -0.38
C ALA A 710 14.63 23.89 0.50
N ASP A 711 14.53 25.23 0.45
CA ASP A 711 15.21 26.14 1.39
C ASP A 711 14.25 26.60 2.49
N GLN A 712 12.98 26.84 2.12
CA GLN A 712 11.91 27.32 3.00
C GLN A 712 10.61 26.58 2.71
N LEU A 713 9.82 26.40 3.76
CA LEU A 713 8.49 25.81 3.72
C LEU A 713 7.55 26.69 4.54
N GLU A 714 6.36 26.95 4.02
CA GLU A 714 5.31 27.71 4.69
C GLU A 714 4.04 26.86 4.79
N ASP A 715 3.44 26.79 5.98
CA ASP A 715 2.18 26.09 6.17
C ASP A 715 1.01 26.95 5.71
N LEU A 716 0.40 26.57 4.61
CA LEU A 716 -0.79 27.20 4.04
C LEU A 716 -2.08 26.40 4.29
N THR A 717 -2.05 25.44 5.22
CA THR A 717 -3.22 24.59 5.54
C THR A 717 -4.46 25.41 5.86
N HIS A 718 -4.28 26.57 6.52
CA HIS A 718 -5.37 27.49 6.86
C HIS A 718 -6.10 28.08 5.63
N PHE A 719 -5.48 28.05 4.44
CA PHE A 719 -6.15 28.50 3.20
C PHE A 719 -7.25 27.55 2.78
N LEU A 720 -7.10 26.27 3.08
CA LEU A 720 -8.13 25.27 2.78
C LEU A 720 -9.45 25.56 3.52
N ALA A 721 -9.40 26.24 4.66
CA ALA A 721 -10.59 26.65 5.38
C ALA A 721 -11.46 27.68 4.61
N ARG A 722 -10.88 28.38 3.63
CA ARG A 722 -11.60 29.33 2.77
C ARG A 722 -12.47 28.68 1.71
N LEU A 723 -12.32 27.38 1.50
CA LEU A 723 -13.10 26.61 0.51
C LEU A 723 -14.54 26.39 0.98
N ALA A 724 -14.82 26.55 2.27
CA ALA A 724 -16.15 26.41 2.85
C ALA A 724 -16.54 27.65 3.66
N GLU A 725 -17.78 28.11 3.53
CA GLU A 725 -18.29 29.26 4.26
C GLU A 725 -18.40 29.03 5.78
N HIS A 726 -18.51 27.77 6.21
CA HIS A 726 -18.77 27.35 7.60
C HIS A 726 -17.62 26.63 8.27
N GLY A 727 -16.40 26.72 7.72
CA GLY A 727 -15.23 25.97 8.19
C GLY A 727 -15.10 24.60 7.55
N ALA A 728 -13.99 24.37 6.88
CA ALA A 728 -13.70 23.10 6.23
C ALA A 728 -13.13 22.10 7.25
N ASP A 729 -13.77 20.94 7.38
CA ASP A 729 -13.13 19.78 7.97
C ASP A 729 -12.13 19.20 6.95
N ILE A 730 -10.87 19.60 7.09
CA ILE A 730 -9.77 19.21 6.19
C ILE A 730 -9.15 17.86 6.56
N ASP A 731 -9.62 17.21 7.61
CA ASP A 731 -9.10 15.89 8.02
C ASP A 731 -9.46 14.77 7.03
N GLY A 732 -10.43 15.01 6.15
CA GLY A 732 -10.79 14.15 5.05
C GLY A 732 -9.79 14.12 3.87
N LEU A 733 -8.88 15.11 3.77
CA LEU A 733 -7.83 15.09 2.74
C LEU A 733 -6.83 13.96 3.02
N ALA A 734 -6.99 12.87 2.31
CA ALA A 734 -6.17 11.68 2.50
C ALA A 734 -4.71 11.93 2.13
N ARG A 735 -3.81 11.35 2.94
CA ARG A 735 -2.38 11.29 2.66
C ARG A 735 -2.03 9.87 2.23
N SER A 736 -1.26 9.73 1.18
CA SER A 736 -0.76 8.42 0.75
C SER A 736 0.34 7.85 1.63
N ASP A 737 0.93 8.67 2.50
CA ASP A 737 1.90 8.26 3.52
C ASP A 737 1.25 7.80 4.83
N GLU A 738 -0.01 8.12 5.02
CA GLU A 738 -0.84 7.49 6.03
C GLU A 738 -1.22 6.12 5.50
N VAL A 739 -0.43 5.10 5.82
CA VAL A 739 -0.85 3.71 5.62
C VAL A 739 -2.19 3.58 6.33
N ARG A 740 -3.27 3.61 5.57
CA ARG A 740 -4.58 3.21 6.08
C ARG A 740 -4.47 1.74 6.38
N ARG A 741 -4.08 1.45 7.60
CA ARG A 741 -4.33 0.11 8.11
C ARG A 741 -5.83 -0.08 7.98
N PRO A 742 -6.28 -1.16 7.35
CA PRO A 742 -7.69 -1.47 7.34
C PRO A 742 -8.12 -1.46 8.81
N ILE A 743 -8.58 -0.30 9.21
CA ILE A 743 -9.50 -0.09 10.29
C ILE A 743 -9.14 -0.85 11.56
N GLU A 744 -8.17 -0.32 12.30
CA GLU A 744 -8.12 -0.60 13.73
C GLU A 744 -9.51 -0.34 14.37
N GLU A 745 -10.27 0.65 13.93
CA GLU A 745 -11.65 0.89 14.38
C GLU A 745 -12.65 -0.20 13.97
N GLN A 746 -12.58 -0.77 12.76
CA GLN A 746 -13.44 -1.91 12.40
C GLN A 746 -12.93 -3.20 13.04
N ARG A 747 -11.62 -3.36 13.20
CA ARG A 747 -11.05 -4.49 13.93
C ARG A 747 -11.34 -4.39 15.42
N GLU A 748 -11.25 -3.20 16.02
CA GLU A 748 -11.64 -2.97 17.40
C GLU A 748 -13.17 -3.07 17.60
N ALA A 749 -13.98 -2.62 16.65
CA ALA A 749 -15.43 -2.78 16.68
C ALA A 749 -15.86 -4.25 16.48
N ARG A 750 -15.20 -5.01 15.58
CA ARG A 750 -15.40 -6.47 15.44
C ARG A 750 -14.91 -7.24 16.66
N ILE A 751 -13.73 -6.91 17.18
CA ILE A 751 -13.19 -7.54 18.39
C ILE A 751 -14.03 -7.16 19.63
N ALA A 752 -14.43 -5.89 19.75
CA ALA A 752 -15.31 -5.45 20.84
C ALA A 752 -16.73 -6.02 20.70
N GLY A 753 -17.28 -6.09 19.49
CA GLY A 753 -18.59 -6.72 19.23
C GLY A 753 -18.56 -8.23 19.47
N GLY A 754 -17.55 -8.93 18.99
CA GLY A 754 -17.35 -10.35 19.17
C GLY A 754 -17.09 -10.72 20.64
N ARG A 755 -16.23 -9.98 21.34
CA ARG A 755 -15.96 -10.18 22.78
C ARG A 755 -17.18 -9.83 23.63
N HIS A 756 -17.90 -8.77 23.30
CA HIS A 756 -19.11 -8.39 24.03
C HIS A 756 -20.21 -9.44 23.85
N ASN A 757 -20.44 -9.92 22.64
CA ASN A 757 -21.41 -10.97 22.37
C ASN A 757 -21.02 -12.30 23.04
N ARG A 758 -19.75 -12.68 23.01
CA ARG A 758 -19.27 -13.90 23.65
C ARG A 758 -19.30 -13.81 25.19
N LEU A 759 -18.97 -12.63 25.75
CA LEU A 759 -19.10 -12.37 27.18
C LEU A 759 -20.57 -12.41 27.64
N VAL A 760 -21.45 -11.81 26.86
CA VAL A 760 -22.92 -11.83 27.10
C VAL A 760 -23.46 -13.25 26.93
N GLN A 761 -22.95 -14.03 25.99
CA GLN A 761 -23.34 -15.43 25.79
C GLN A 761 -22.83 -16.32 26.95
N LEU A 762 -21.56 -16.17 27.33
CA LEU A 762 -20.98 -16.85 28.52
C LEU A 762 -21.70 -16.49 29.81
N MET A 763 -22.10 -15.23 30.02
CA MET A 763 -22.88 -14.79 31.15
C MET A 763 -24.31 -15.37 31.16
N ARG A 764 -24.87 -15.68 29.99
CA ARG A 764 -26.16 -16.39 29.88
C ARG A 764 -26.03 -17.88 30.13
N GLU A 765 -24.92 -18.49 29.70
CA GLU A 765 -24.66 -19.92 29.85
C GLU A 765 -24.12 -20.29 31.25
N MET A 766 -23.47 -19.34 31.93
CA MET A 766 -22.89 -19.50 33.29
C MET A 766 -23.28 -18.33 34.23
N PRO A 767 -24.48 -18.29 34.71
CA PRO A 767 -24.97 -17.17 35.56
C PRO A 767 -24.18 -16.99 36.87
N GLU A 768 -23.46 -17.99 37.32
CA GLU A 768 -22.62 -17.96 38.51
C GLU A 768 -21.40 -17.02 38.36
N LEU A 769 -20.86 -16.89 37.11
CA LEU A 769 -19.75 -15.98 36.80
C LEU A 769 -20.18 -14.49 36.76
N ALA A 770 -21.46 -14.20 36.62
CA ALA A 770 -22.00 -12.83 36.59
C ALA A 770 -22.01 -12.19 38.00
N GLY A 771 -22.11 -13.01 39.05
CA GLY A 771 -22.07 -12.56 40.42
C GLY A 771 -20.71 -12.06 40.90
N ASP A 772 -19.64 -12.73 40.48
CA ASP A 772 -18.27 -12.39 40.88
C ASP A 772 -17.72 -11.15 40.17
N LEU A 773 -18.30 -10.79 39.04
CA LEU A 773 -17.90 -9.62 38.22
C LEU A 773 -18.72 -8.35 38.55
N GLY A 774 -19.68 -8.39 39.46
CA GLY A 774 -20.49 -7.26 39.92
C GLY A 774 -21.42 -6.69 38.83
N VAL A 775 -21.78 -7.49 37.81
CA VAL A 775 -22.62 -7.07 36.67
C VAL A 775 -24.02 -7.62 36.85
N SER A 776 -25.00 -6.76 37.10
CA SER A 776 -26.40 -7.13 37.19
C SER A 776 -26.98 -7.57 35.85
N ALA A 777 -27.61 -8.73 35.81
CA ALA A 777 -28.23 -9.32 34.62
C ALA A 777 -29.52 -8.61 34.11
N ARG A 778 -29.89 -7.47 34.70
CA ARG A 778 -31.04 -6.68 34.24
C ARG A 778 -30.56 -5.45 33.50
N GLY A 779 -30.55 -5.59 32.15
CA GLY A 779 -30.22 -4.52 31.27
C GLY A 779 -31.24 -3.39 31.26
N SER A 780 -30.83 -2.18 31.54
CA SER A 780 -31.47 -0.98 30.99
C SER A 780 -30.65 -0.50 29.82
N ALA A 781 -31.27 -0.48 28.66
CA ALA A 781 -30.73 0.18 27.49
C ALA A 781 -30.73 1.68 27.73
N HIS A 782 -29.62 2.25 28.16
CA HIS A 782 -29.25 3.68 28.19
C HIS A 782 -28.39 3.98 29.42
N ALA A 783 -27.10 3.69 29.30
CA ALA A 783 -26.06 4.39 30.07
C ALA A 783 -24.76 4.41 29.28
N PRO A 784 -24.03 5.53 29.24
CA PRO A 784 -22.76 5.59 28.53
C PRO A 784 -21.74 4.67 29.21
N ALA A 785 -21.01 3.91 28.40
CA ALA A 785 -20.01 2.97 28.85
C ALA A 785 -18.96 3.65 29.72
N ARG A 786 -19.05 3.44 31.04
CA ARG A 786 -17.91 3.65 31.93
C ARG A 786 -16.91 2.50 31.67
N ARG A 787 -15.74 2.86 31.24
CA ARG A 787 -14.59 1.95 31.11
C ARG A 787 -14.32 1.27 32.42
N ALA A 788 -14.56 -0.03 32.48
CA ALA A 788 -14.05 -0.86 33.59
C ALA A 788 -12.53 -0.96 33.43
N ARG A 789 -11.80 -0.42 34.40
CA ARG A 789 -10.38 -0.68 34.57
C ARG A 789 -10.28 -2.11 35.09
N ILE A 790 -9.64 -2.98 34.34
CA ILE A 790 -9.10 -4.23 34.86
C ILE A 790 -7.65 -3.95 35.24
N ASN A 791 -7.34 -4.22 36.51
CA ASN A 791 -5.99 -4.16 37.08
C ASN A 791 -5.04 -5.13 36.41
#